data_8948887043948f2f7a1de6150824d22b
#
_entry.id   8948887043948f2f7a1de6150824d22b
#
_cell.length_a   1.000
_cell.length_b   1.000
_cell.length_c   1.000
_cell.angle_alpha   90.00
_cell.angle_beta   90.00
_cell.angle_gamma   90.00
#
_symmetry.space_group_name_H-M   'P 1'
#
loop_
_entity.id
_entity.type
_entity.pdbx_description
1 polymer ?
#
loop_
_entity_poly.entity_id
_entity_poly.type
_entity_poly.pdbx_seq_one_letter_code
_entity_poly.pdbx_strand_id
1 'polypeptide(L)'
;MLSAILLLGITVILSLESIRLCKRFPWRTEFSHLHWGLGAVLAPFIWGLTLLLAMALTPGSSGILHLALSFIFFFLTTRSVALLLPVTGTPTISPPTIHEKHRWVFGALATTGCILFLLALTTTPLTQNDGLEYLIVGKYLFQTHDIFSYPLISPEKNPLNFYGPWTHPPLYPALLYAANLIQNNIHDIGLTRWISPWFYLSSVFLIAAVTWSSSKNLALLSFALCLSVPLWSLGATTALIDACTLSAYIALFVAVCALKPDHKSYPLVVGMISGFGMWAHSQAILNPLVFGIGFLYIYRTMPGRYIKNSLIAGCTAILIGGIYYIRNTILFGNPIKDASPVAQLSGLDMNPYFLVSRGYYHFIDVLRFGYLKMWFNYEAYNLIPWIFLFALCLYFCSTRKPETSKNSSFLNLSLFITLGLFASIVAISLLGTTHYIKNERYQMILLPLMICFAMQTLTLNPIKSRKVKIALQGLLGLTFALSLAGQILFLKKSWAEPKQSELRKSFMDTSAFLGSWKDLSLNGKIISYKPADSFLNDIPTTSHVDPTLIPLYQIKNEAKAWAWLKANNFGYIYVPTYIQPTEYNTALIRIIGNPSYTKLIGEGPESQLYQINQSANTAEYVSLASTGAQTEALITLGGRKDLLAIPAGPLKAISPALKYLREWTQELSTSFMLEGRSLPVSEPLILKTQLSGFGRVSLHAVFLDKDNQIIAKINLPDIALMDPKAPFTLERQFFAPSGTQSIVIKVKSRGLDYIDDAKVDLFIMTGTPSHD
;
A
#
# COMPACT_ATOMS: atom_id res chain seq x y z
N MET A 1 -24.62 7.73 -13.86
CA MET A 1 -24.95 8.97 -13.12
C MET A 1 -25.84 8.73 -11.91
N LEU A 2 -26.99 8.04 -12.04
CA LEU A 2 -27.91 7.77 -10.91
C LEU A 2 -27.22 7.04 -9.75
N SER A 3 -26.47 5.98 -10.03
CA SER A 3 -25.74 5.21 -9.02
C SER A 3 -24.69 6.05 -8.26
N ALA A 4 -24.04 7.00 -8.95
CA ALA A 4 -23.07 7.91 -8.30
C ALA A 4 -23.81 8.88 -7.33
N ILE A 5 -24.94 9.43 -7.75
CA ILE A 5 -25.78 10.29 -6.89
C ILE A 5 -26.27 9.49 -5.68
N LEU A 6 -26.70 8.25 -5.90
CA LEU A 6 -27.18 7.36 -4.83
C LEU A 6 -26.05 7.06 -3.83
N LEU A 7 -24.87 6.68 -4.29
CA LEU A 7 -23.72 6.40 -3.43
C LEU A 7 -23.26 7.63 -2.64
N LEU A 8 -23.22 8.80 -3.26
CA LEU A 8 -22.93 10.06 -2.57
C LEU A 8 -24.02 10.39 -1.54
N GLY A 9 -25.28 10.22 -1.89
CA GLY A 9 -26.42 10.41 -0.96
C GLY A 9 -26.30 9.49 0.26
N ILE A 10 -26.01 8.21 0.05
CA ILE A 10 -25.75 7.24 1.11
C ILE A 10 -24.57 7.70 1.98
N THR A 11 -23.45 8.09 1.38
CA THR A 11 -22.29 8.60 2.11
C THR A 11 -22.65 9.76 3.05
N VAL A 12 -23.45 10.71 2.55
CA VAL A 12 -23.89 11.87 3.34
C VAL A 12 -24.82 11.45 4.48
N ILE A 13 -25.84 10.64 4.19
CA ILE A 13 -26.84 10.22 5.20
C ILE A 13 -26.19 9.44 6.32
N LEU A 14 -25.33 8.46 6.01
CA LEU A 14 -24.61 7.67 7.00
C LEU A 14 -23.65 8.53 7.83
N SER A 15 -22.96 9.48 7.17
CA SER A 15 -22.08 10.42 7.88
C SER A 15 -22.87 11.31 8.85
N LEU A 16 -24.01 11.86 8.44
CA LEU A 16 -24.86 12.69 9.31
C LEU A 16 -25.37 11.93 10.54
N GLU A 17 -25.79 10.68 10.37
CA GLU A 17 -26.26 9.87 11.51
C GLU A 17 -25.10 9.50 12.46
N SER A 18 -23.92 9.16 11.93
CA SER A 18 -22.71 8.94 12.74
C SER A 18 -22.26 10.21 13.48
N ILE A 19 -22.41 11.38 12.87
CA ILE A 19 -22.18 12.67 13.51
C ILE A 19 -23.12 12.86 14.70
N ARG A 20 -24.42 12.50 14.56
CA ARG A 20 -25.38 12.53 15.66
C ARG A 20 -24.98 11.63 16.82
N LEU A 21 -24.51 10.41 16.52
CA LEU A 21 -23.94 9.51 17.52
C LEU A 21 -22.74 10.15 18.22
N CYS A 22 -21.76 10.62 17.45
CA CYS A 22 -20.55 11.22 18.01
C CYS A 22 -20.79 12.48 18.85
N LYS A 23 -21.89 13.21 18.59
CA LYS A 23 -22.31 14.33 19.42
C LYS A 23 -22.62 13.92 20.87
N ARG A 24 -22.95 12.65 21.13
CA ARG A 24 -23.19 12.10 22.48
C ARG A 24 -21.92 11.73 23.24
N PHE A 25 -20.77 11.70 22.57
CA PHE A 25 -19.51 11.36 23.22
C PHE A 25 -19.09 12.40 24.26
N PRO A 26 -18.33 12.02 25.29
CA PRO A 26 -17.97 12.93 26.39
C PRO A 26 -16.80 13.84 25.96
N TRP A 27 -17.06 14.78 25.07
CA TRP A 27 -16.07 15.72 24.58
C TRP A 27 -15.59 16.69 25.67
N ARG A 28 -14.29 17.02 25.63
CA ARG A 28 -13.82 18.26 26.27
C ARG A 28 -14.48 19.44 25.55
N THR A 29 -14.82 20.48 26.31
CA THR A 29 -15.59 21.62 25.78
C THR A 29 -14.93 22.24 24.54
N GLU A 30 -13.60 22.42 24.59
CA GLU A 30 -12.80 23.02 23.53
C GLU A 30 -12.73 22.18 22.24
N PHE A 31 -13.01 20.87 22.32
CA PHE A 31 -12.96 19.92 21.19
C PHE A 31 -14.32 19.38 20.78
N SER A 32 -15.41 19.92 21.31
CA SER A 32 -16.76 19.41 21.03
C SER A 32 -17.13 19.43 19.55
N HIS A 33 -16.59 20.36 18.77
CA HIS A 33 -16.80 20.45 17.32
C HIS A 33 -16.21 19.26 16.53
N LEU A 34 -15.29 18.48 17.11
CA LEU A 34 -14.68 17.33 16.46
C LEU A 34 -15.67 16.17 16.22
N HIS A 35 -16.86 16.21 16.83
CA HIS A 35 -17.91 15.23 16.55
C HIS A 35 -18.29 15.17 15.06
N TRP A 36 -18.17 16.29 14.32
CA TRP A 36 -18.40 16.32 12.88
C TRP A 36 -17.37 15.46 12.11
N GLY A 37 -16.09 15.69 12.36
CA GLY A 37 -15.01 14.95 11.68
C GLY A 37 -14.97 13.48 12.10
N LEU A 38 -15.10 13.21 13.40
CA LEU A 38 -15.07 11.84 13.92
C LEU A 38 -16.27 11.04 13.40
N GLY A 39 -17.47 11.62 13.36
CA GLY A 39 -18.65 10.96 12.82
C GLY A 39 -18.52 10.62 11.34
N ALA A 40 -17.98 11.54 10.54
CA ALA A 40 -17.73 11.27 9.13
C ALA A 40 -16.73 10.11 8.92
N VAL A 41 -15.69 10.02 9.76
CA VAL A 41 -14.70 8.92 9.71
C VAL A 41 -15.29 7.59 10.16
N LEU A 42 -16.14 7.58 11.20
CA LEU A 42 -16.74 6.35 11.72
C LEU A 42 -17.86 5.78 10.84
N ALA A 43 -18.51 6.59 10.02
CA ALA A 43 -19.63 6.18 9.19
C ALA A 43 -19.34 4.94 8.32
N PRO A 44 -18.26 4.89 7.51
CA PRO A 44 -17.97 3.72 6.70
C PRO A 44 -17.60 2.48 7.54
N PHE A 45 -16.99 2.65 8.73
CA PHE A 45 -16.71 1.52 9.62
C PHE A 45 -18.01 0.89 10.15
N ILE A 46 -18.93 1.72 10.66
CA ILE A 46 -20.21 1.24 11.20
C ILE A 46 -21.02 0.58 10.08
N TRP A 47 -21.07 1.20 8.90
CA TRP A 47 -21.80 0.63 7.76
C TRP A 47 -21.17 -0.69 7.29
N GLY A 48 -19.87 -0.76 7.13
CA GLY A 48 -19.18 -1.99 6.74
C GLY A 48 -19.44 -3.13 7.72
N LEU A 49 -19.41 -2.87 9.05
CA LEU A 49 -19.70 -3.88 10.07
C LEU A 49 -21.17 -4.33 10.04
N THR A 50 -22.11 -3.41 9.87
CA THR A 50 -23.53 -3.75 9.76
C THR A 50 -23.86 -4.50 8.47
N LEU A 51 -23.12 -4.24 7.40
CA LEU A 51 -23.20 -5.00 6.15
C LEU A 51 -22.65 -6.42 6.34
N LEU A 52 -21.47 -6.58 6.99
CA LEU A 52 -20.95 -7.90 7.34
C LEU A 52 -21.91 -8.70 8.21
N LEU A 53 -22.57 -8.04 9.17
CA LEU A 53 -23.60 -8.66 10.00
C LEU A 53 -24.81 -9.09 9.15
N ALA A 54 -25.30 -8.24 8.24
CA ALA A 54 -26.39 -8.59 7.33
C ALA A 54 -26.04 -9.81 6.47
N MET A 55 -24.86 -9.83 5.87
CA MET A 55 -24.37 -10.98 5.09
C MET A 55 -24.24 -12.25 5.93
N ALA A 56 -23.77 -12.13 7.17
CA ALA A 56 -23.63 -13.29 8.07
C ALA A 56 -24.97 -13.87 8.52
N LEU A 57 -26.00 -13.03 8.68
CA LEU A 57 -27.34 -13.48 9.07
C LEU A 57 -28.17 -14.03 7.89
N THR A 58 -27.83 -13.64 6.67
CA THR A 58 -28.59 -14.04 5.46
C THR A 58 -27.63 -14.47 4.33
N PRO A 59 -26.77 -15.48 4.57
CA PRO A 59 -25.75 -15.90 3.60
C PRO A 59 -26.43 -16.40 2.31
N GLY A 60 -25.86 -16.02 1.16
CA GLY A 60 -26.39 -16.42 -0.15
C GLY A 60 -27.69 -15.71 -0.57
N SER A 61 -28.24 -14.82 0.26
CA SER A 61 -29.44 -14.05 -0.08
C SER A 61 -29.14 -12.93 -1.06
N SER A 62 -30.17 -12.29 -1.60
CA SER A 62 -30.01 -11.20 -2.57
C SER A 62 -29.20 -10.02 -2.00
N GLY A 63 -28.36 -9.42 -2.83
CA GLY A 63 -27.57 -8.23 -2.44
C GLY A 63 -28.43 -7.04 -2.01
N ILE A 64 -29.66 -6.91 -2.55
CA ILE A 64 -30.61 -5.86 -2.13
C ILE A 64 -31.05 -6.08 -0.68
N LEU A 65 -31.28 -7.34 -0.26
CA LEU A 65 -31.59 -7.66 1.12
C LEU A 65 -30.44 -7.31 2.05
N HIS A 66 -29.19 -7.63 1.66
CA HIS A 66 -28.01 -7.26 2.43
C HIS A 66 -27.88 -5.75 2.62
N LEU A 67 -28.09 -4.96 1.56
CA LEU A 67 -28.08 -3.50 1.65
C LEU A 67 -29.21 -2.99 2.58
N ALA A 68 -30.45 -3.47 2.40
CA ALA A 68 -31.56 -3.05 3.22
C ALA A 68 -31.34 -3.37 4.71
N LEU A 69 -30.93 -4.59 5.04
CA LEU A 69 -30.62 -4.98 6.41
C LEU A 69 -29.44 -4.19 6.97
N SER A 70 -28.41 -3.93 6.17
CA SER A 70 -27.27 -3.12 6.61
C SER A 70 -27.66 -1.72 7.03
N PHE A 71 -28.58 -1.06 6.30
CA PHE A 71 -29.12 0.24 6.70
C PHE A 71 -29.94 0.15 7.98
N ILE A 72 -30.83 -0.84 8.08
CA ILE A 72 -31.63 -1.05 9.30
C ILE A 72 -30.68 -1.23 10.51
N PHE A 73 -29.72 -2.11 10.41
CA PHE A 73 -28.75 -2.36 11.48
C PHE A 73 -27.87 -1.14 11.76
N PHE A 74 -27.48 -0.38 10.76
CA PHE A 74 -26.74 0.85 10.94
C PHE A 74 -27.52 1.87 11.81
N PHE A 75 -28.77 2.15 11.45
CA PHE A 75 -29.61 3.08 12.22
C PHE A 75 -29.95 2.53 13.61
N LEU A 76 -30.24 1.25 13.75
CA LEU A 76 -30.46 0.63 15.04
C LEU A 76 -29.22 0.73 15.93
N THR A 77 -28.05 0.39 15.41
CA THR A 77 -26.77 0.44 16.14
C THR A 77 -26.44 1.86 16.59
N THR A 78 -26.48 2.83 15.68
CA THR A 78 -26.15 4.22 16.00
C THR A 78 -27.09 4.80 17.03
N ARG A 79 -28.39 4.50 16.94
CA ARG A 79 -29.41 5.00 17.89
C ARG A 79 -29.33 4.29 19.23
N SER A 80 -29.18 2.97 19.25
CA SER A 80 -29.04 2.21 20.49
C SER A 80 -27.81 2.65 21.29
N VAL A 81 -26.66 2.79 20.62
CA VAL A 81 -25.43 3.30 21.26
C VAL A 81 -25.64 4.73 21.76
N ALA A 82 -26.30 5.60 20.99
CA ALA A 82 -26.58 6.96 21.39
C ALA A 82 -27.51 7.04 22.64
N LEU A 83 -28.46 6.09 22.78
CA LEU A 83 -29.35 6.01 23.97
C LEU A 83 -28.59 5.52 25.22
N LEU A 84 -27.63 4.62 25.05
CA LEU A 84 -26.81 4.11 26.16
C LEU A 84 -25.80 5.14 26.68
N LEU A 85 -25.48 6.14 25.86
CA LEU A 85 -24.55 7.20 26.26
C LEU A 85 -25.34 8.35 26.93
N PRO A 86 -24.87 8.83 28.11
CA PRO A 86 -25.54 9.95 28.78
C PRO A 86 -25.48 11.21 27.93
N VAL A 87 -26.57 12.00 27.97
CA VAL A 87 -26.61 13.30 27.30
C VAL A 87 -25.63 14.23 27.98
N THR A 88 -24.47 14.43 27.37
CA THR A 88 -23.55 15.47 27.81
C THR A 88 -24.02 16.78 27.20
N GLY A 89 -24.52 17.72 28.04
CA GLY A 89 -24.84 19.07 27.60
C GLY A 89 -23.60 19.68 26.93
N THR A 90 -23.62 19.75 25.61
CA THR A 90 -22.55 20.41 24.86
C THR A 90 -22.81 21.91 24.89
N PRO A 91 -21.97 22.72 25.55
CA PRO A 91 -22.06 24.16 25.39
C PRO A 91 -21.85 24.49 23.91
N THR A 92 -22.77 25.26 23.37
CA THR A 92 -22.64 25.85 22.02
C THR A 92 -21.46 26.84 22.07
N ILE A 93 -20.29 26.42 21.66
CA ILE A 93 -19.17 27.32 21.48
C ILE A 93 -19.42 28.11 20.21
N SER A 94 -19.63 29.42 20.36
CA SER A 94 -19.62 30.35 19.24
C SER A 94 -18.24 30.23 18.54
N PRO A 95 -18.17 30.00 17.23
CA PRO A 95 -16.89 29.92 16.55
C PRO A 95 -16.14 31.25 16.74
N PRO A 96 -14.83 31.22 17.02
CA PRO A 96 -14.05 32.42 17.23
C PRO A 96 -14.13 33.33 16.02
N THR A 97 -14.46 34.61 16.26
CA THR A 97 -14.62 35.67 15.24
C THR A 97 -13.28 36.29 14.83
N ILE A 98 -12.24 35.51 14.71
CA ILE A 98 -10.93 36.01 14.34
C ILE A 98 -10.89 36.34 12.85
N HIS A 99 -10.74 37.62 12.51
CA HIS A 99 -10.43 38.11 11.17
C HIS A 99 -8.99 37.75 10.80
N GLU A 100 -8.77 36.58 10.22
CA GLU A 100 -7.45 36.15 9.79
C GLU A 100 -7.23 36.57 8.32
N LYS A 101 -6.24 37.46 8.09
CA LYS A 101 -5.91 38.09 6.80
C LYS A 101 -5.61 37.09 5.66
N HIS A 102 -5.23 35.84 5.98
CA HIS A 102 -4.80 34.83 4.99
C HIS A 102 -5.81 33.72 4.73
N ARG A 103 -7.01 33.82 5.30
CA ARG A 103 -8.04 32.79 5.20
C ARG A 103 -8.38 32.41 3.75
N TRP A 104 -8.44 33.41 2.88
CA TRP A 104 -8.75 33.19 1.46
C TRP A 104 -7.65 32.45 0.73
N VAL A 105 -6.38 32.73 1.05
CA VAL A 105 -5.24 32.04 0.44
C VAL A 105 -5.28 30.56 0.80
N PHE A 106 -5.39 30.22 2.09
CA PHE A 106 -5.44 28.84 2.51
C PHE A 106 -6.73 28.14 2.07
N GLY A 107 -7.85 28.84 1.97
CA GLY A 107 -9.07 28.33 1.38
C GLY A 107 -8.90 28.00 -0.12
N ALA A 108 -8.28 28.89 -0.88
CA ALA A 108 -7.98 28.65 -2.29
C ALA A 108 -7.03 27.44 -2.46
N LEU A 109 -5.99 27.34 -1.63
CA LEU A 109 -5.08 26.21 -1.63
C LEU A 109 -5.77 24.89 -1.33
N ALA A 110 -6.65 24.87 -0.33
CA ALA A 110 -7.44 23.69 0.03
C ALA A 110 -8.40 23.27 -1.11
N THR A 111 -9.07 24.26 -1.73
CA THR A 111 -9.96 24.04 -2.87
C THR A 111 -9.19 23.49 -4.07
N THR A 112 -8.04 24.06 -4.38
CA THR A 112 -7.16 23.58 -5.45
C THR A 112 -6.72 22.16 -5.20
N GLY A 113 -6.32 21.82 -3.95
CA GLY A 113 -5.98 20.46 -3.57
C GLY A 113 -7.14 19.48 -3.76
N CYS A 114 -8.37 19.87 -3.40
CA CYS A 114 -9.57 19.05 -3.65
C CYS A 114 -9.80 18.82 -5.14
N ILE A 115 -9.72 19.87 -5.96
CA ILE A 115 -9.91 19.76 -7.41
C ILE A 115 -8.88 18.80 -8.00
N LEU A 116 -7.60 18.96 -7.65
CA LEU A 116 -6.53 18.09 -8.13
C LEU A 116 -6.71 16.65 -7.68
N PHE A 117 -7.16 16.42 -6.44
CA PHE A 117 -7.47 15.10 -5.94
C PHE A 117 -8.61 14.44 -6.73
N LEU A 118 -9.70 15.16 -6.98
CA LEU A 118 -10.84 14.67 -7.77
C LEU A 118 -10.43 14.37 -9.21
N LEU A 119 -9.60 15.23 -9.81
CA LEU A 119 -9.04 14.99 -11.13
C LEU A 119 -8.13 13.74 -11.13
N ALA A 120 -7.28 13.56 -10.12
CA ALA A 120 -6.46 12.37 -9.96
C ALA A 120 -7.32 11.12 -9.81
N LEU A 121 -8.41 11.17 -9.05
CA LEU A 121 -9.34 10.05 -8.89
C LEU A 121 -9.92 9.57 -10.22
N THR A 122 -10.25 10.51 -11.13
CA THR A 122 -10.84 10.17 -12.43
C THR A 122 -9.82 9.73 -13.47
N THR A 123 -8.54 10.06 -13.28
CA THR A 123 -7.49 9.83 -14.29
C THR A 123 -6.48 8.76 -13.93
N THR A 124 -6.31 8.45 -12.63
CA THR A 124 -5.34 7.44 -12.20
C THR A 124 -5.81 6.03 -12.62
N PRO A 125 -5.02 5.30 -13.41
CA PRO A 125 -5.34 3.93 -13.76
C PRO A 125 -5.17 3.01 -12.54
N LEU A 126 -5.96 1.93 -12.48
CA LEU A 126 -5.81 0.88 -11.48
C LEU A 126 -4.73 -0.10 -11.94
N THR A 127 -3.50 0.18 -11.61
CA THR A 127 -2.33 -0.65 -11.97
C THR A 127 -1.69 -1.32 -10.77
N GLN A 128 -2.08 -0.94 -9.56
CA GLN A 128 -1.52 -1.52 -8.35
C GLN A 128 -2.17 -2.86 -8.03
N ASN A 129 -1.34 -3.87 -7.85
CA ASN A 129 -1.77 -5.24 -7.58
C ASN A 129 -2.70 -5.33 -6.35
N ASP A 130 -2.31 -4.72 -5.23
CA ASP A 130 -3.10 -4.74 -4.00
C ASP A 130 -4.51 -4.16 -4.20
N GLY A 131 -4.64 -3.04 -4.93
CA GLY A 131 -5.96 -2.44 -5.23
C GLY A 131 -6.84 -3.38 -6.05
N LEU A 132 -6.27 -4.07 -7.03
CA LEU A 132 -6.95 -5.07 -7.84
C LEU A 132 -7.39 -6.27 -7.00
N GLU A 133 -6.54 -6.74 -6.09
CA GLU A 133 -6.87 -7.85 -5.19
C GLU A 133 -8.07 -7.55 -4.28
N TYR A 134 -8.17 -6.34 -3.74
CA TYR A 134 -9.36 -5.94 -2.95
C TYR A 134 -10.63 -5.88 -3.82
N LEU A 135 -10.51 -5.38 -5.05
CA LEU A 135 -11.62 -5.34 -5.99
C LEU A 135 -12.09 -6.74 -6.37
N ILE A 136 -11.20 -7.70 -6.52
CA ILE A 136 -11.53 -9.12 -6.76
C ILE A 136 -12.39 -9.66 -5.63
N VAL A 137 -12.01 -9.42 -4.38
CA VAL A 137 -12.79 -9.88 -3.24
C VAL A 137 -14.17 -9.24 -3.23
N GLY A 138 -14.27 -7.95 -3.57
CA GLY A 138 -15.57 -7.27 -3.73
C GLY A 138 -16.42 -7.89 -4.84
N LYS A 139 -15.81 -8.23 -5.98
CA LYS A 139 -16.46 -8.94 -7.10
C LYS A 139 -16.92 -10.33 -6.69
N TYR A 140 -16.08 -11.08 -5.98
CA TYR A 140 -16.42 -12.40 -5.48
C TYR A 140 -17.64 -12.37 -4.55
N LEU A 141 -17.66 -11.43 -3.59
CA LEU A 141 -18.80 -11.23 -2.71
C LEU A 141 -20.07 -10.84 -3.49
N PHE A 142 -19.92 -10.06 -4.58
CA PHE A 142 -21.05 -9.71 -5.45
C PHE A 142 -21.61 -10.94 -6.21
N GLN A 143 -20.78 -11.89 -6.59
CA GLN A 143 -21.19 -13.10 -7.30
C GLN A 143 -21.78 -14.15 -6.37
N THR A 144 -21.25 -14.28 -5.16
CA THR A 144 -21.64 -15.33 -4.21
C THR A 144 -22.69 -14.90 -3.20
N HIS A 145 -22.74 -13.59 -2.89
CA HIS A 145 -23.55 -13.03 -1.79
C HIS A 145 -23.31 -13.73 -0.42
N ASP A 146 -22.15 -14.36 -0.24
CA ASP A 146 -21.86 -15.19 0.92
C ASP A 146 -20.50 -14.81 1.55
N ILE A 147 -20.53 -14.30 2.78
CA ILE A 147 -19.31 -13.97 3.53
C ILE A 147 -18.61 -15.22 4.06
N PHE A 148 -19.30 -16.32 4.24
CA PHE A 148 -18.72 -17.56 4.74
C PHE A 148 -17.95 -18.32 3.65
N SER A 149 -18.23 -18.04 2.39
CA SER A 149 -17.42 -18.49 1.27
C SER A 149 -16.22 -17.56 0.98
N TYR A 150 -16.03 -16.53 1.79
CA TYR A 150 -14.83 -15.69 1.74
C TYR A 150 -13.58 -16.55 1.76
N PRO A 151 -12.60 -16.34 0.86
CA PRO A 151 -11.51 -17.29 0.57
C PRO A 151 -10.73 -17.81 1.77
N LEU A 152 -10.74 -17.08 2.86
CA LEU A 152 -10.09 -17.46 4.11
C LEU A 152 -10.74 -18.62 4.88
N ILE A 153 -12.02 -18.86 4.65
CA ILE A 153 -12.78 -19.81 5.47
C ILE A 153 -12.66 -21.21 4.91
N SER A 154 -12.58 -21.31 3.60
CA SER A 154 -12.46 -22.61 2.93
C SER A 154 -11.83 -22.43 1.56
N PRO A 155 -10.51 -22.61 1.42
CA PRO A 155 -9.84 -22.63 0.13
C PRO A 155 -10.50 -23.62 -0.83
N GLU A 156 -11.04 -24.71 -0.31
CA GLU A 156 -11.76 -25.75 -1.07
C GLU A 156 -13.07 -25.24 -1.69
N LYS A 157 -13.68 -24.24 -1.08
CA LYS A 157 -14.92 -23.61 -1.57
C LYS A 157 -14.68 -22.39 -2.46
N ASN A 158 -13.42 -22.06 -2.77
CA ASN A 158 -13.10 -20.98 -3.70
C ASN A 158 -13.29 -21.46 -5.16
N PRO A 159 -14.46 -21.27 -5.77
CA PRO A 159 -14.73 -21.77 -7.13
C PRO A 159 -13.93 -21.07 -8.19
N LEU A 160 -13.31 -19.92 -7.86
CA LEU A 160 -12.62 -19.05 -8.80
C LEU A 160 -11.10 -19.22 -8.77
N ASN A 161 -10.56 -20.04 -7.83
CA ASN A 161 -9.13 -20.29 -7.69
C ASN A 161 -8.28 -19.01 -7.77
N PHE A 162 -8.67 -17.97 -7.05
CA PHE A 162 -7.94 -16.71 -7.06
C PHE A 162 -7.31 -16.42 -5.70
N TYR A 163 -6.24 -15.67 -5.72
CA TYR A 163 -5.62 -15.10 -4.54
C TYR A 163 -6.34 -13.80 -4.16
N GLY A 164 -6.68 -13.66 -2.91
CA GLY A 164 -7.21 -12.42 -2.34
C GLY A 164 -6.39 -11.97 -1.13
N PRO A 165 -6.53 -10.73 -0.66
CA PRO A 165 -5.83 -10.19 0.50
C PRO A 165 -6.41 -10.74 1.82
N TRP A 166 -6.31 -12.02 2.01
CA TRP A 166 -6.91 -12.80 3.09
C TRP A 166 -6.32 -12.53 4.47
N THR A 167 -5.14 -11.90 4.52
CA THR A 167 -4.55 -11.41 5.78
C THR A 167 -5.31 -10.23 6.37
N HIS A 168 -6.26 -9.67 5.62
CA HIS A 168 -6.96 -8.46 6.02
C HIS A 168 -8.41 -8.74 6.41
N PRO A 169 -8.95 -8.04 7.41
CA PRO A 169 -10.35 -8.12 7.76
C PRO A 169 -11.27 -7.78 6.58
N PRO A 170 -12.44 -8.41 6.46
CA PRO A 170 -13.31 -8.27 5.28
C PRO A 170 -14.10 -6.96 5.19
N LEU A 171 -13.92 -5.98 6.09
CA LEU A 171 -14.70 -4.73 6.10
C LEU A 171 -14.56 -3.95 4.81
N TYR A 172 -13.31 -3.73 4.35
CA TYR A 172 -13.07 -2.95 3.14
C TYR A 172 -13.63 -3.65 1.88
N PRO A 173 -13.37 -4.97 1.65
CA PRO A 173 -14.03 -5.72 0.57
C PRO A 173 -15.55 -5.71 0.64
N ALA A 174 -16.17 -5.75 1.82
CA ALA A 174 -17.63 -5.67 1.96
C ALA A 174 -18.15 -4.31 1.51
N LEU A 175 -17.46 -3.21 1.78
CA LEU A 175 -17.84 -1.90 1.27
C LEU A 175 -17.69 -1.80 -0.26
N LEU A 176 -16.65 -2.44 -0.84
CA LEU A 176 -16.52 -2.56 -2.30
C LEU A 176 -17.68 -3.36 -2.89
N TYR A 177 -18.08 -4.44 -2.24
CA TYR A 177 -19.29 -5.21 -2.59
C TYR A 177 -20.55 -4.34 -2.60
N ALA A 178 -20.77 -3.51 -1.54
CA ALA A 178 -21.89 -2.59 -1.50
C ALA A 178 -21.89 -1.58 -2.66
N ALA A 179 -20.71 -1.05 -3.00
CA ALA A 179 -20.57 -0.16 -4.15
C ALA A 179 -20.89 -0.86 -5.47
N ASN A 180 -20.46 -2.12 -5.65
CA ASN A 180 -20.80 -2.95 -6.81
C ASN A 180 -22.31 -3.20 -6.89
N LEU A 181 -22.97 -3.47 -5.77
CA LEU A 181 -24.44 -3.61 -5.73
C LEU A 181 -25.17 -2.33 -6.16
N ILE A 182 -24.72 -1.19 -5.67
CA ILE A 182 -25.34 0.12 -5.99
C ILE A 182 -25.16 0.47 -7.47
N GLN A 183 -24.02 0.16 -8.07
CA GLN A 183 -23.79 0.38 -9.49
C GLN A 183 -24.39 -0.71 -10.39
N ASN A 184 -24.73 -1.87 -9.82
CA ASN A 184 -25.18 -3.08 -10.51
C ASN A 184 -24.24 -3.50 -11.66
N ASN A 185 -22.94 -3.33 -11.45
CA ASN A 185 -21.90 -3.65 -12.42
C ASN A 185 -20.58 -3.96 -11.72
N ILE A 186 -19.97 -5.09 -12.05
CA ILE A 186 -18.69 -5.55 -11.48
C ILE A 186 -17.50 -5.26 -12.41
N HIS A 187 -17.75 -4.90 -13.65
CA HIS A 187 -16.70 -4.60 -14.63
C HIS A 187 -16.33 -3.11 -14.60
N ASP A 188 -17.27 -2.24 -14.20
CA ASP A 188 -17.01 -0.82 -14.01
C ASP A 188 -16.54 -0.56 -12.58
N ILE A 189 -15.27 -0.36 -12.41
CA ILE A 189 -14.62 -0.08 -11.12
C ILE A 189 -14.72 1.39 -10.70
N GLY A 190 -15.38 2.25 -11.51
CA GLY A 190 -15.41 3.69 -11.27
C GLY A 190 -15.98 4.09 -9.92
N LEU A 191 -17.19 3.63 -9.60
CA LEU A 191 -17.84 3.94 -8.31
C LEU A 191 -17.25 3.17 -7.13
N THR A 192 -16.80 1.96 -7.36
CA THR A 192 -16.17 1.13 -6.32
C THR A 192 -14.95 1.83 -5.73
N ARG A 193 -14.23 2.62 -6.55
CA ARG A 193 -13.10 3.44 -6.10
C ARG A 193 -13.48 4.51 -5.07
N TRP A 194 -14.75 4.91 -4.95
CA TRP A 194 -15.19 5.95 -4.01
C TRP A 194 -14.98 5.58 -2.54
N ILE A 195 -14.90 4.31 -2.21
CA ILE A 195 -14.75 3.84 -0.83
C ILE A 195 -13.45 4.36 -0.20
N SER A 196 -12.29 4.25 -0.88
CA SER A 196 -11.03 4.82 -0.38
C SER A 196 -11.06 6.34 -0.24
N PRO A 197 -11.52 7.14 -1.23
CA PRO A 197 -11.76 8.57 -1.07
C PRO A 197 -12.63 8.95 0.10
N TRP A 198 -13.69 8.19 0.39
CA TRP A 198 -14.55 8.47 1.55
C TRP A 198 -13.77 8.42 2.86
N PHE A 199 -13.03 7.34 3.11
CA PHE A 199 -12.15 7.25 4.28
C PHE A 199 -11.11 8.38 4.31
N TYR A 200 -10.46 8.61 3.19
CA TYR A 200 -9.40 9.60 3.08
C TYR A 200 -9.87 11.02 3.36
N LEU A 201 -10.89 11.49 2.65
CA LEU A 201 -11.43 12.85 2.81
C LEU A 201 -12.01 13.08 4.21
N SER A 202 -12.68 12.08 4.78
CA SER A 202 -13.16 12.15 6.16
C SER A 202 -12.00 12.30 7.16
N SER A 203 -10.91 11.59 6.95
CA SER A 203 -9.70 11.70 7.79
C SER A 203 -9.02 13.05 7.64
N VAL A 204 -8.87 13.56 6.42
CA VAL A 204 -8.31 14.88 6.15
C VAL A 204 -9.15 15.98 6.81
N PHE A 205 -10.48 15.86 6.73
CA PHE A 205 -11.40 16.76 7.42
C PHE A 205 -11.25 16.70 8.94
N LEU A 206 -11.12 15.51 9.54
CA LEU A 206 -10.92 15.35 10.98
C LEU A 206 -9.58 15.96 11.43
N ILE A 207 -8.47 15.74 10.69
CA ILE A 207 -7.17 16.34 10.98
C ILE A 207 -7.25 17.87 10.96
N ALA A 208 -7.89 18.45 9.94
CA ALA A 208 -8.07 19.89 9.84
C ALA A 208 -8.92 20.45 11.00
N ALA A 209 -9.97 19.70 11.39
CA ALA A 209 -10.87 20.12 12.46
C ALA A 209 -10.16 20.23 13.83
N VAL A 210 -9.07 19.48 14.07
CA VAL A 210 -8.30 19.54 15.34
C VAL A 210 -7.83 20.97 15.65
N THR A 211 -7.47 21.75 14.65
CA THR A 211 -7.00 23.14 14.83
C THR A 211 -8.06 24.19 14.52
N TRP A 212 -9.27 23.79 14.07
CA TRP A 212 -10.29 24.72 13.58
C TRP A 212 -10.76 25.73 14.61
N SER A 213 -10.93 25.31 15.86
CA SER A 213 -11.34 26.16 16.98
C SER A 213 -10.28 27.19 17.38
N SER A 214 -9.03 26.86 17.14
CA SER A 214 -7.89 27.70 17.55
C SER A 214 -7.38 28.59 16.42
N SER A 215 -7.34 28.07 15.18
CA SER A 215 -6.89 28.82 14.00
C SER A 215 -7.47 28.24 12.72
N LYS A 216 -8.38 29.00 12.08
CA LYS A 216 -8.97 28.62 10.79
C LYS A 216 -7.93 28.53 9.68
N ASN A 217 -6.90 29.38 9.71
CA ASN A 217 -5.82 29.39 8.73
C ASN A 217 -5.00 28.09 8.84
N LEU A 218 -4.61 27.70 10.06
CA LEU A 218 -3.87 26.46 10.26
C LEU A 218 -4.72 25.23 9.96
N ALA A 219 -6.04 25.27 10.18
CA ALA A 219 -6.94 24.21 9.79
C ALA A 219 -7.00 24.03 8.27
N LEU A 220 -7.16 25.13 7.52
CA LEU A 220 -7.14 25.11 6.05
C LEU A 220 -5.77 24.66 5.51
N LEU A 221 -4.70 25.09 6.16
CA LEU A 221 -3.34 24.65 5.83
C LEU A 221 -3.17 23.15 6.09
N SER A 222 -3.66 22.63 7.24
CA SER A 222 -3.63 21.20 7.54
C SER A 222 -4.37 20.40 6.47
N PHE A 223 -5.55 20.88 6.06
CA PHE A 223 -6.34 20.29 4.99
C PHE A 223 -5.55 20.22 3.68
N ALA A 224 -4.98 21.35 3.26
CA ALA A 224 -4.19 21.45 2.05
C ALA A 224 -2.93 20.55 2.10
N LEU A 225 -2.22 20.52 3.23
CA LEU A 225 -1.05 19.67 3.43
C LEU A 225 -1.41 18.17 3.33
N CYS A 226 -2.51 17.75 3.95
CA CYS A 226 -2.96 16.35 3.85
C CYS A 226 -3.25 15.96 2.39
N LEU A 227 -3.97 16.80 1.65
CA LEU A 227 -4.28 16.56 0.24
C LEU A 227 -3.02 16.52 -0.65
N SER A 228 -1.95 17.15 -0.21
CA SER A 228 -0.69 17.24 -0.93
C SER A 228 0.28 16.08 -0.67
N VAL A 229 -0.03 15.16 0.25
CA VAL A 229 0.82 13.99 0.51
C VAL A 229 0.68 12.98 -0.63
N PRO A 230 1.74 12.74 -1.43
CA PRO A 230 1.62 11.90 -2.62
C PRO A 230 1.18 10.48 -2.30
N LEU A 231 1.73 9.87 -1.25
CA LEU A 231 1.38 8.51 -0.85
C LEU A 231 -0.09 8.36 -0.44
N TRP A 232 -0.66 9.36 0.23
CA TRP A 232 -2.08 9.32 0.63
C TRP A 232 -3.02 9.54 -0.55
N SER A 233 -2.73 10.56 -1.36
CA SER A 233 -3.58 10.85 -2.53
C SER A 233 -3.55 9.71 -3.53
N LEU A 234 -2.38 9.13 -3.81
CA LEU A 234 -2.25 7.96 -4.68
C LEU A 234 -2.97 6.76 -4.09
N GLY A 235 -2.76 6.43 -2.82
CA GLY A 235 -3.43 5.32 -2.14
C GLY A 235 -4.95 5.45 -2.19
N ALA A 236 -5.48 6.67 -1.97
CA ALA A 236 -6.91 6.93 -2.03
C ALA A 236 -7.48 6.85 -3.46
N THR A 237 -6.68 7.10 -4.51
CA THR A 237 -7.16 7.04 -5.90
C THR A 237 -7.04 5.66 -6.54
N THR A 238 -6.31 4.72 -5.93
CA THR A 238 -6.01 3.39 -6.48
C THR A 238 -6.72 2.24 -5.76
N ALA A 239 -7.80 2.51 -5.03
CA ALA A 239 -8.58 1.52 -4.29
C ALA A 239 -7.78 0.73 -3.23
N LEU A 240 -6.73 1.34 -2.67
CA LEU A 240 -5.96 0.73 -1.59
C LEU A 240 -6.67 0.85 -0.24
N ILE A 241 -6.47 -0.14 0.62
CA ILE A 241 -7.01 -0.20 1.98
C ILE A 241 -6.34 0.80 2.94
N ASP A 242 -5.24 1.41 2.52
CA ASP A 242 -4.42 2.31 3.35
C ASP A 242 -5.21 3.48 3.92
N ALA A 243 -6.14 4.04 3.14
CA ALA A 243 -7.01 5.12 3.61
C ALA A 243 -7.92 4.67 4.77
N CYS A 244 -8.41 3.42 4.75
CA CYS A 244 -9.17 2.82 5.84
C CYS A 244 -8.30 2.66 7.10
N THR A 245 -7.07 2.17 6.94
CA THR A 245 -6.10 2.03 8.04
C THR A 245 -5.78 3.38 8.69
N LEU A 246 -5.47 4.40 7.87
CA LEU A 246 -5.23 5.77 8.32
C LEU A 246 -6.40 6.31 9.15
N SER A 247 -7.63 6.09 8.66
CA SER A 247 -8.86 6.52 9.30
C SER A 247 -9.03 5.89 10.69
N ALA A 248 -8.68 4.61 10.83
CA ALA A 248 -8.72 3.91 12.11
C ALA A 248 -7.80 4.56 13.16
N TYR A 249 -6.56 4.85 12.78
CA TYR A 249 -5.58 5.43 13.69
C TYR A 249 -5.91 6.88 14.07
N ILE A 250 -6.29 7.73 13.11
CA ILE A 250 -6.61 9.13 13.42
C ILE A 250 -7.90 9.26 14.23
N ALA A 251 -8.91 8.43 13.97
CA ALA A 251 -10.15 8.44 14.76
C ALA A 251 -9.87 8.11 16.23
N LEU A 252 -9.09 7.06 16.48
CA LEU A 252 -8.74 6.66 17.85
C LEU A 252 -7.82 7.68 18.53
N PHE A 253 -6.82 8.20 17.82
CA PHE A 253 -5.94 9.24 18.34
C PHE A 253 -6.72 10.47 18.78
N VAL A 254 -7.63 10.97 17.95
CA VAL A 254 -8.47 12.14 18.30
C VAL A 254 -9.39 11.82 19.49
N ALA A 255 -9.98 10.63 19.52
CA ALA A 255 -10.83 10.22 20.66
C ALA A 255 -10.04 10.20 21.98
N VAL A 256 -8.84 9.61 21.99
CA VAL A 256 -7.99 9.55 23.18
C VAL A 256 -7.58 10.95 23.65
N CYS A 257 -7.26 11.85 22.73
CA CYS A 257 -6.76 13.19 23.06
C CYS A 257 -7.88 14.19 23.41
N ALA A 258 -9.06 14.08 22.79
CA ALA A 258 -10.09 15.12 22.83
C ALA A 258 -11.31 14.80 23.71
N LEU A 259 -11.51 13.54 24.11
CA LEU A 259 -12.57 13.17 25.05
C LEU A 259 -12.15 13.42 26.50
N LYS A 260 -13.12 13.52 27.43
CA LYS A 260 -12.91 13.73 28.86
C LYS A 260 -12.47 12.42 29.54
N PRO A 261 -11.21 12.30 30.02
CA PRO A 261 -10.73 11.04 30.60
C PRO A 261 -11.43 10.64 31.91
N ASP A 262 -11.95 11.63 32.64
CA ASP A 262 -12.65 11.40 33.94
C ASP A 262 -14.10 10.97 33.76
N HIS A 263 -14.64 11.01 32.54
CA HIS A 263 -15.99 10.59 32.26
C HIS A 263 -16.10 9.07 32.24
N LYS A 264 -17.13 8.50 32.90
CA LYS A 264 -17.29 7.05 33.06
C LYS A 264 -17.40 6.28 31.71
N SER A 265 -17.94 6.90 30.65
CA SER A 265 -18.05 6.29 29.33
C SER A 265 -16.80 6.45 28.46
N TYR A 266 -15.77 7.20 28.93
CA TYR A 266 -14.57 7.45 28.14
C TYR A 266 -13.87 6.15 27.67
N PRO A 267 -13.54 5.19 28.57
CA PRO A 267 -12.86 3.97 28.13
C PRO A 267 -13.72 3.11 27.20
N LEU A 268 -15.05 3.11 27.40
CA LEU A 268 -15.98 2.39 26.54
C LEU A 268 -15.99 2.96 25.11
N VAL A 269 -16.08 4.30 24.97
CA VAL A 269 -16.07 4.97 23.65
C VAL A 269 -14.74 4.78 22.96
N VAL A 270 -13.63 4.92 23.68
CA VAL A 270 -12.28 4.69 23.11
C VAL A 270 -12.12 3.24 22.67
N GLY A 271 -12.55 2.26 23.47
CA GLY A 271 -12.54 0.85 23.11
C GLY A 271 -13.42 0.53 21.90
N MET A 272 -14.60 1.16 21.82
CA MET A 272 -15.51 1.01 20.67
C MET A 272 -14.87 1.51 19.36
N ILE A 273 -14.25 2.70 19.38
CA ILE A 273 -13.58 3.26 18.20
C ILE A 273 -12.37 2.40 17.81
N SER A 274 -11.61 1.90 18.80
CA SER A 274 -10.52 0.97 18.54
C SER A 274 -11.01 -0.32 17.91
N GLY A 275 -12.11 -0.89 18.41
CA GLY A 275 -12.73 -2.10 17.87
C GLY A 275 -13.20 -1.93 16.42
N PHE A 276 -13.82 -0.79 16.08
CA PHE A 276 -14.16 -0.47 14.69
C PHE A 276 -12.89 -0.39 13.83
N GLY A 277 -11.83 0.26 14.31
CA GLY A 277 -10.57 0.37 13.61
C GLY A 277 -9.86 -0.96 13.36
N MET A 278 -10.01 -1.95 14.24
CA MET A 278 -9.41 -3.28 14.06
C MET A 278 -9.92 -4.01 12.82
N TRP A 279 -11.06 -3.64 12.26
CA TRP A 279 -11.58 -4.18 11.01
C TRP A 279 -10.97 -3.54 9.75
N ALA A 280 -10.15 -2.50 9.91
CA ALA A 280 -9.56 -1.77 8.78
C ALA A 280 -8.53 -2.61 8.01
N HIS A 281 -7.59 -3.20 8.72
CA HIS A 281 -6.41 -3.86 8.13
C HIS A 281 -5.78 -4.79 9.18
N SER A 282 -5.03 -5.80 8.76
CA SER A 282 -4.27 -6.66 9.70
C SER A 282 -3.32 -5.85 10.59
N GLN A 283 -2.70 -4.79 10.08
CA GLN A 283 -1.89 -3.85 10.87
C GLN A 283 -2.69 -3.14 11.97
N ALA A 284 -4.00 -3.01 11.81
CA ALA A 284 -4.86 -2.34 12.78
C ALA A 284 -5.05 -3.13 14.09
N ILE A 285 -4.52 -4.36 14.20
CA ILE A 285 -4.37 -5.05 15.49
C ILE A 285 -3.51 -4.22 16.47
N LEU A 286 -2.62 -3.37 15.95
CA LEU A 286 -1.80 -2.45 16.74
C LEU A 286 -2.58 -1.18 17.19
N ASN A 287 -3.79 -0.99 16.68
CA ASN A 287 -4.60 0.18 17.02
C ASN A 287 -4.80 0.36 18.53
N PRO A 288 -5.04 -0.71 19.35
CA PRO A 288 -5.09 -0.60 20.80
C PRO A 288 -3.86 0.03 21.45
N LEU A 289 -2.68 0.00 20.84
CA LEU A 289 -1.49 0.68 21.38
C LEU A 289 -1.69 2.19 21.53
N VAL A 290 -2.49 2.80 20.66
CA VAL A 290 -2.78 4.24 20.70
C VAL A 290 -3.43 4.62 22.03
N PHE A 291 -4.46 3.87 22.46
CA PHE A 291 -5.08 4.14 23.75
C PHE A 291 -4.25 3.62 24.93
N GLY A 292 -3.54 2.50 24.78
CA GLY A 292 -2.65 1.97 25.81
C GLY A 292 -1.56 2.98 26.18
N ILE A 293 -0.88 3.54 25.19
CA ILE A 293 0.11 4.60 25.37
C ILE A 293 -0.55 5.88 25.92
N GLY A 294 -1.69 6.27 25.37
CA GLY A 294 -2.42 7.45 25.82
C GLY A 294 -2.88 7.34 27.27
N PHE A 295 -3.42 6.20 27.67
CA PHE A 295 -3.85 5.94 29.06
C PHE A 295 -2.68 5.90 30.04
N LEU A 296 -1.53 5.34 29.61
CA LEU A 296 -0.30 5.37 30.39
C LEU A 296 0.07 6.83 30.75
N TYR A 297 0.00 7.74 29.80
CA TYR A 297 0.26 9.14 30.04
C TYR A 297 -0.82 9.80 30.91
N ILE A 298 -2.11 9.57 30.61
CA ILE A 298 -3.25 10.19 31.34
C ILE A 298 -3.30 9.74 32.79
N TYR A 299 -3.11 8.45 33.04
CA TYR A 299 -3.27 7.83 34.36
C TYR A 299 -1.95 7.49 35.05
N ARG A 300 -0.81 8.11 34.63
CA ARG A 300 0.54 7.81 35.16
C ARG A 300 0.67 7.89 36.69
N THR A 301 -0.18 8.68 37.36
CA THR A 301 -0.22 8.81 38.81
C THR A 301 -1.33 7.97 39.47
N MET A 302 -2.12 7.23 38.69
CA MET A 302 -3.30 6.48 39.13
C MET A 302 -3.31 5.06 38.50
N PRO A 303 -2.41 4.15 38.93
CA PRO A 303 -2.25 2.85 38.29
C PRO A 303 -3.54 2.00 38.30
N GLY A 304 -4.34 2.08 39.36
CA GLY A 304 -5.64 1.38 39.41
C GLY A 304 -6.62 1.85 38.33
N ARG A 305 -6.67 3.17 38.07
CA ARG A 305 -7.48 3.71 36.97
C ARG A 305 -6.92 3.32 35.61
N TYR A 306 -5.60 3.30 35.44
CA TYR A 306 -4.95 2.83 34.23
C TYR A 306 -5.39 1.41 33.89
N ILE A 307 -5.23 0.47 34.84
CA ILE A 307 -5.59 -0.94 34.63
C ILE A 307 -7.08 -1.07 34.34
N LYS A 308 -7.94 -0.47 35.19
CA LYS A 308 -9.40 -0.56 34.99
C LYS A 308 -9.84 -0.05 33.61
N ASN A 309 -9.39 1.15 33.23
CA ASN A 309 -9.82 1.77 31.97
C ASN A 309 -9.23 1.07 30.76
N SER A 310 -7.99 0.57 30.84
CA SER A 310 -7.37 -0.24 29.80
C SER A 310 -8.11 -1.57 29.61
N LEU A 311 -8.54 -2.22 30.70
CA LEU A 311 -9.36 -3.44 30.61
C LEU A 311 -10.71 -3.16 29.97
N ILE A 312 -11.42 -2.10 30.38
CA ILE A 312 -12.72 -1.75 29.77
C ILE A 312 -12.54 -1.46 28.27
N ALA A 313 -11.57 -0.63 27.92
CA ALA A 313 -11.33 -0.29 26.52
C ALA A 313 -10.87 -1.52 25.70
N GLY A 314 -9.96 -2.33 26.25
CA GLY A 314 -9.46 -3.54 25.62
C GLY A 314 -10.55 -4.59 25.40
N CYS A 315 -11.35 -4.91 26.44
CA CYS A 315 -12.48 -5.83 26.30
C CYS A 315 -13.49 -5.33 25.26
N THR A 316 -13.81 -4.03 25.27
CA THR A 316 -14.73 -3.45 24.28
C THR A 316 -14.16 -3.56 22.86
N ALA A 317 -12.87 -3.26 22.69
CA ALA A 317 -12.20 -3.38 21.38
C ALA A 317 -12.19 -4.83 20.88
N ILE A 318 -11.90 -5.80 21.76
CA ILE A 318 -11.90 -7.22 21.42
C ILE A 318 -13.30 -7.71 21.09
N LEU A 319 -14.32 -7.32 21.84
CA LEU A 319 -15.70 -7.72 21.55
C LEU A 319 -16.20 -7.22 20.19
N ILE A 320 -15.77 -6.04 19.76
CA ILE A 320 -16.18 -5.44 18.48
C ILE A 320 -15.25 -5.88 17.35
N GLY A 321 -13.94 -5.78 17.53
CA GLY A 321 -12.94 -5.96 16.47
C GLY A 321 -12.13 -7.25 16.55
N GLY A 322 -12.17 -7.95 17.70
CA GLY A 322 -11.34 -9.13 17.94
C GLY A 322 -11.81 -10.41 17.23
N ILE A 323 -13.07 -10.46 16.81
CA ILE A 323 -13.70 -11.67 16.23
C ILE A 323 -12.87 -12.23 15.07
N TYR A 324 -12.42 -11.37 14.16
CA TYR A 324 -11.60 -11.77 13.02
C TYR A 324 -10.25 -12.37 13.47
N TYR A 325 -9.59 -11.77 14.42
CA TYR A 325 -8.28 -12.21 14.93
C TYR A 325 -8.40 -13.48 15.78
N ILE A 326 -9.46 -13.62 16.59
CA ILE A 326 -9.77 -14.85 17.34
C ILE A 326 -10.02 -15.99 16.37
N ARG A 327 -10.84 -15.77 15.34
CA ARG A 327 -11.08 -16.74 14.28
C ARG A 327 -9.76 -17.20 13.63
N ASN A 328 -8.90 -16.25 13.24
CA ASN A 328 -7.61 -16.57 12.62
C ASN A 328 -6.72 -17.37 13.56
N THR A 329 -6.72 -17.04 14.86
CA THR A 329 -5.98 -17.80 15.87
C THR A 329 -6.48 -19.25 15.96
N ILE A 330 -7.80 -19.45 15.93
CA ILE A 330 -8.40 -20.79 15.99
C ILE A 330 -8.08 -21.58 14.72
N LEU A 331 -8.19 -20.96 13.54
CA LEU A 331 -8.03 -21.66 12.26
C LEU A 331 -6.55 -21.85 11.86
N PHE A 332 -5.68 -20.90 12.19
CA PHE A 332 -4.31 -20.83 11.68
C PHE A 332 -3.25 -20.80 12.79
N GLY A 333 -3.64 -20.79 14.06
CA GLY A 333 -2.70 -20.70 15.19
C GLY A 333 -2.04 -19.32 15.37
N ASN A 334 -2.44 -18.30 14.58
CA ASN A 334 -1.87 -16.95 14.65
C ASN A 334 -2.91 -15.90 14.26
N PRO A 335 -3.11 -14.83 15.06
CA PRO A 335 -4.12 -13.81 14.77
C PRO A 335 -3.85 -12.99 13.51
N ILE A 336 -2.58 -12.83 13.12
CA ILE A 336 -2.15 -11.98 11.99
C ILE A 336 -1.55 -12.83 10.86
N LYS A 337 -1.54 -14.14 11.01
CA LYS A 337 -0.82 -14.99 10.07
C LYS A 337 -1.32 -14.75 8.66
N ASP A 338 -0.37 -14.54 7.78
CA ASP A 338 -0.59 -14.68 6.36
C ASP A 338 -1.24 -16.04 6.12
N ALA A 339 -2.47 -16.02 5.66
CA ALA A 339 -3.25 -17.25 5.48
C ALA A 339 -2.72 -18.10 4.33
N SER A 340 -1.72 -17.62 3.57
CA SER A 340 -1.07 -18.41 2.56
C SER A 340 -0.20 -19.48 3.23
N PRO A 341 -0.58 -20.76 3.23
CA PRO A 341 0.29 -21.84 3.72
C PRO A 341 1.61 -21.88 2.97
N VAL A 342 1.62 -21.32 1.76
CA VAL A 342 2.79 -21.19 0.90
C VAL A 342 3.81 -20.22 1.49
N ALA A 343 3.38 -19.14 2.12
CA ALA A 343 4.28 -18.20 2.80
C ALA A 343 5.05 -18.83 3.96
N GLN A 344 4.55 -19.94 4.53
CA GLN A 344 5.22 -20.66 5.60
C GLN A 344 6.40 -21.52 5.12
N LEU A 345 6.45 -21.80 3.82
CA LEU A 345 7.51 -22.62 3.24
C LEU A 345 8.78 -21.81 2.95
N SER A 346 8.75 -20.49 3.09
CA SER A 346 9.92 -19.63 2.81
C SER A 346 11.10 -19.92 3.72
N GLY A 347 10.85 -20.29 4.97
CA GLY A 347 11.91 -20.63 5.93
C GLY A 347 12.89 -19.50 6.25
N LEU A 348 12.75 -18.35 5.60
CA LEU A 348 13.61 -17.18 5.77
C LEU A 348 12.98 -16.20 6.75
N ASP A 349 13.68 -16.01 7.84
CA ASP A 349 13.38 -14.95 8.78
C ASP A 349 13.92 -13.63 8.22
N MET A 350 13.03 -12.81 7.66
CA MET A 350 13.33 -11.48 7.12
C MET A 350 13.38 -10.40 8.22
N ASN A 351 13.53 -10.80 9.46
CA ASN A 351 13.68 -9.91 10.59
C ASN A 351 15.00 -9.12 10.48
N PRO A 352 15.00 -7.78 10.63
CA PRO A 352 16.22 -6.98 10.53
C PRO A 352 17.31 -7.38 11.56
N TYR A 353 16.90 -7.79 12.75
CA TYR A 353 17.84 -8.29 13.76
C TYR A 353 18.54 -9.57 13.29
N PHE A 354 17.80 -10.50 12.74
CA PHE A 354 18.35 -11.72 12.15
C PHE A 354 19.32 -11.40 11.01
N LEU A 355 18.93 -10.52 10.08
CA LEU A 355 19.76 -10.14 8.95
C LEU A 355 21.08 -9.46 9.38
N VAL A 356 21.03 -8.61 10.41
CA VAL A 356 22.22 -7.98 10.99
C VAL A 356 23.09 -8.99 11.74
N SER A 357 22.49 -9.88 12.55
CA SER A 357 23.21 -10.88 13.33
C SER A 357 23.92 -11.93 12.46
N ARG A 358 23.40 -12.17 11.25
CA ARG A 358 24.01 -13.06 10.24
C ARG A 358 25.00 -12.34 9.33
N GLY A 359 25.21 -11.03 9.51
CA GLY A 359 26.13 -10.23 8.72
C GLY A 359 25.62 -9.91 7.30
N TYR A 360 24.32 -10.09 7.03
CA TYR A 360 23.72 -9.74 5.74
C TYR A 360 23.56 -8.23 5.60
N TYR A 361 23.29 -7.52 6.70
CA TYR A 361 23.25 -6.06 6.76
C TYR A 361 24.08 -5.52 7.91
N HIS A 362 24.65 -4.33 7.75
CA HIS A 362 25.15 -3.56 8.87
C HIS A 362 24.00 -2.80 9.54
N PHE A 363 24.04 -2.71 10.87
CA PHE A 363 23.01 -1.99 11.62
C PHE A 363 22.85 -0.53 11.17
N ILE A 364 23.97 0.14 10.84
CA ILE A 364 23.96 1.51 10.35
C ILE A 364 23.20 1.64 9.01
N ASP A 365 23.24 0.62 8.15
CA ASP A 365 22.54 0.62 6.88
C ASP A 365 21.03 0.42 7.08
N VAL A 366 20.62 -0.42 8.03
CA VAL A 366 19.22 -0.56 8.42
C VAL A 366 18.67 0.77 8.95
N LEU A 367 19.45 1.47 9.80
CA LEU A 367 19.06 2.78 10.30
C LEU A 367 18.99 3.81 9.16
N ARG A 368 20.02 3.89 8.33
CA ARG A 368 20.17 4.91 7.29
C ARG A 368 19.20 4.69 6.13
N PHE A 369 19.16 3.49 5.57
CA PHE A 369 18.37 3.18 4.37
C PHE A 369 16.97 2.67 4.68
N GLY A 370 16.73 2.15 5.88
CA GLY A 370 15.42 1.79 6.36
C GLY A 370 14.67 2.99 6.96
N TYR A 371 14.97 3.29 8.24
CA TYR A 371 14.17 4.26 8.99
C TYR A 371 14.37 5.70 8.55
N LEU A 372 15.61 6.20 8.44
CA LEU A 372 15.85 7.60 8.12
C LEU A 372 15.43 7.93 6.69
N LYS A 373 15.75 7.07 5.73
CA LYS A 373 15.34 7.24 4.34
C LYS A 373 13.81 7.33 4.22
N MET A 374 13.09 6.40 4.85
CA MET A 374 11.63 6.36 4.78
C MET A 374 11.00 7.60 5.41
N TRP A 375 11.49 8.02 6.59
CA TRP A 375 10.96 9.19 7.29
C TRP A 375 11.17 10.50 6.55
N PHE A 376 12.28 10.62 5.83
CA PHE A 376 12.62 11.82 5.06
C PHE A 376 12.42 11.63 3.54
N ASN A 377 11.69 10.57 3.15
CA ASN A 377 11.31 10.39 1.75
C ASN A 377 10.30 11.47 1.35
N TYR A 378 10.82 12.49 0.68
CA TYR A 378 10.03 13.61 0.18
C TYR A 378 8.95 13.17 -0.82
N GLU A 379 9.24 12.19 -1.67
CA GLU A 379 8.31 11.69 -2.69
C GLU A 379 7.09 10.99 -2.06
N ALA A 380 7.24 10.41 -0.88
CA ALA A 380 6.16 9.75 -0.16
C ALA A 380 5.43 10.70 0.82
N TYR A 381 6.20 11.40 1.65
CA TYR A 381 5.68 12.10 2.83
C TYR A 381 5.74 13.62 2.73
N ASN A 382 6.30 14.13 1.63
CA ASN A 382 6.52 15.55 1.49
C ASN A 382 7.45 16.10 2.58
N LEU A 383 7.29 17.34 3.01
CA LEU A 383 8.05 17.94 4.11
C LEU A 383 7.41 17.75 5.50
N ILE A 384 6.40 16.90 5.65
CA ILE A 384 5.70 16.72 6.93
C ILE A 384 6.63 16.31 8.07
N PRO A 385 7.56 15.34 7.91
CA PRO A 385 8.51 15.02 8.97
C PRO A 385 9.40 16.21 9.38
N TRP A 386 9.78 17.06 8.44
CA TRP A 386 10.55 18.28 8.72
C TRP A 386 9.73 19.31 9.48
N ILE A 387 8.45 19.49 9.13
CA ILE A 387 7.52 20.37 9.84
C ILE A 387 7.31 19.85 11.27
N PHE A 388 7.21 18.54 11.45
CA PHE A 388 7.13 17.90 12.77
C PHE A 388 8.39 18.16 13.59
N LEU A 389 9.59 17.95 13.06
CA LEU A 389 10.85 18.24 13.75
C LEU A 389 10.97 19.72 14.13
N PHE A 390 10.60 20.62 13.22
CA PHE A 390 10.57 22.05 13.54
C PHE A 390 9.61 22.35 14.69
N ALA A 391 8.40 21.80 14.66
CA ALA A 391 7.43 21.96 15.75
C ALA A 391 7.93 21.36 17.05
N LEU A 392 8.64 20.22 17.00
CA LEU A 392 9.26 19.60 18.16
C LEU A 392 10.33 20.51 18.81
N CYS A 393 11.19 21.13 17.99
CA CYS A 393 12.15 22.13 18.45
C CYS A 393 11.45 23.33 19.10
N LEU A 394 10.40 23.87 18.48
CA LEU A 394 9.60 24.96 19.07
C LEU A 394 8.96 24.55 20.39
N TYR A 395 8.42 23.36 20.48
CA TYR A 395 7.83 22.83 21.69
C TYR A 395 8.84 22.83 22.84
N PHE A 396 10.02 22.24 22.65
CA PHE A 396 11.05 22.20 23.70
C PHE A 396 11.66 23.57 24.02
N CYS A 397 11.76 24.47 23.05
CA CYS A 397 12.24 25.82 23.30
C CYS A 397 11.23 26.69 24.07
N SER A 398 9.92 26.39 23.93
CA SER A 398 8.84 27.21 24.54
C SER A 398 8.41 26.72 25.92
N THR A 399 8.64 25.47 26.29
CA THR A 399 8.22 24.86 27.58
C THR A 399 8.94 25.42 28.81
N ARG A 400 9.85 26.41 28.67
CA ARG A 400 10.50 27.08 29.80
C ARG A 400 9.55 27.93 30.66
N LYS A 401 8.29 28.10 30.27
CA LYS A 401 7.24 28.71 31.11
C LYS A 401 6.00 27.82 31.10
N PRO A 402 5.69 27.11 32.19
CA PRO A 402 4.45 26.36 32.29
C PRO A 402 3.29 27.34 32.48
N GLU A 403 2.77 27.91 31.40
CA GLU A 403 1.46 28.51 31.46
C GLU A 403 0.41 27.39 31.45
N THR A 404 -0.45 27.45 32.42
CA THR A 404 -1.56 26.56 32.73
C THR A 404 -2.67 26.56 31.66
N SER A 405 -2.33 26.54 30.36
CA SER A 405 -3.36 26.49 29.32
C SER A 405 -3.91 25.08 29.18
N LYS A 406 -5.24 24.94 29.20
CA LYS A 406 -5.97 23.67 29.03
C LYS A 406 -5.58 22.92 27.77
N ASN A 407 -5.09 23.62 26.74
CA ASN A 407 -4.64 23.05 25.47
C ASN A 407 -3.26 22.36 25.55
N SER A 408 -2.45 22.66 26.60
CA SER A 408 -1.14 22.02 26.79
C SER A 408 -1.29 20.51 27.01
N SER A 409 -2.40 20.07 27.62
CA SER A 409 -2.65 18.64 27.86
C SER A 409 -2.89 17.83 26.59
N PHE A 410 -3.58 18.39 25.60
CA PHE A 410 -3.75 17.74 24.29
C PHE A 410 -2.40 17.63 23.58
N LEU A 411 -1.63 18.71 23.56
CA LEU A 411 -0.34 18.77 22.88
C LEU A 411 0.65 17.75 23.45
N ASN A 412 0.80 17.71 24.78
CA ASN A 412 1.70 16.77 25.45
C ASN A 412 1.29 15.31 25.24
N LEU A 413 -0.01 15.03 25.31
CA LEU A 413 -0.56 13.71 25.08
C LEU A 413 -0.36 13.28 23.62
N SER A 414 -0.60 14.19 22.65
CA SER A 414 -0.40 13.91 21.24
C SER A 414 1.06 13.59 20.91
N LEU A 415 2.01 14.32 21.50
CA LEU A 415 3.44 14.03 21.36
C LEU A 415 3.78 12.66 21.94
N PHE A 416 3.29 12.37 23.15
CA PHE A 416 3.60 11.11 23.82
C PHE A 416 3.08 9.90 23.03
N ILE A 417 1.85 9.99 22.50
CA ILE A 417 1.28 8.94 21.64
C ILE A 417 2.07 8.81 20.34
N THR A 418 2.42 9.92 19.68
CA THR A 418 3.16 9.90 18.41
C THR A 418 4.53 9.23 18.57
N LEU A 419 5.30 9.63 19.59
CA LEU A 419 6.61 9.06 19.87
C LEU A 419 6.52 7.60 20.35
N GLY A 420 5.53 7.28 21.20
CA GLY A 420 5.31 5.93 21.68
C GLY A 420 4.90 4.97 20.56
N LEU A 421 4.01 5.40 19.65
CA LEU A 421 3.64 4.61 18.48
C LEU A 421 4.82 4.43 17.53
N PHE A 422 5.62 5.48 17.32
CA PHE A 422 6.85 5.36 16.53
C PHE A 422 7.81 4.34 17.14
N ALA A 423 8.08 4.44 18.45
CA ALA A 423 8.94 3.48 19.14
C ALA A 423 8.40 2.04 19.04
N SER A 424 7.08 1.87 19.12
CA SER A 424 6.42 0.57 18.95
C SER A 424 6.60 0.01 17.53
N ILE A 425 6.45 0.84 16.51
CA ILE A 425 6.67 0.44 15.11
C ILE A 425 8.13 0.04 14.90
N VAL A 426 9.08 0.81 15.44
CA VAL A 426 10.51 0.48 15.37
C VAL A 426 10.78 -0.86 16.05
N ALA A 427 10.27 -1.08 17.27
CA ALA A 427 10.45 -2.34 17.99
C ALA A 427 9.87 -3.54 17.22
N ILE A 428 8.64 -3.41 16.70
CA ILE A 428 7.98 -4.45 15.92
C ILE A 428 8.76 -4.74 14.63
N SER A 429 9.27 -3.71 13.96
CA SER A 429 10.03 -3.90 12.72
C SER A 429 11.40 -4.55 12.97
N LEU A 430 12.03 -4.27 14.11
CA LEU A 430 13.29 -4.91 14.49
C LEU A 430 13.12 -6.38 14.86
N LEU A 431 12.00 -6.71 15.52
CA LEU A 431 11.73 -8.05 16.05
C LEU A 431 10.87 -8.91 15.13
N GLY A 432 10.16 -8.30 14.19
CA GLY A 432 9.16 -8.96 13.36
C GLY A 432 9.53 -9.04 11.89
N THR A 433 9.40 -7.97 11.13
CA THR A 433 9.49 -8.03 9.66
C THR A 433 10.13 -6.80 9.04
N THR A 434 10.90 -7.01 7.97
CA THR A 434 11.50 -5.93 7.16
C THR A 434 10.46 -5.08 6.41
N HIS A 435 9.20 -5.50 6.30
CA HIS A 435 8.18 -4.72 5.59
C HIS A 435 8.06 -3.30 6.12
N TYR A 436 8.15 -3.09 7.43
CA TYR A 436 8.07 -1.76 8.05
C TYR A 436 9.23 -0.83 7.71
N ILE A 437 10.36 -1.35 7.26
CA ILE A 437 11.53 -0.56 6.88
C ILE A 437 11.75 -0.51 5.36
N LYS A 438 11.04 -1.33 4.59
CA LYS A 438 11.14 -1.38 3.12
C LYS A 438 9.97 -0.71 2.41
N ASN A 439 8.86 -0.45 3.10
CA ASN A 439 7.65 0.10 2.50
C ASN A 439 7.09 1.26 3.33
N GLU A 440 7.12 2.45 2.75
CA GLU A 440 6.64 3.71 3.35
C GLU A 440 5.17 3.64 3.78
N ARG A 441 4.36 2.85 3.10
CA ARG A 441 2.91 2.72 3.39
C ARG A 441 2.65 2.30 4.84
N TYR A 442 3.48 1.45 5.42
CA TYR A 442 3.28 0.97 6.79
C TYR A 442 3.57 2.03 7.88
N GLN A 443 4.36 3.04 7.57
CA GLN A 443 4.68 4.12 8.51
C GLN A 443 3.81 5.37 8.32
N MET A 444 3.04 5.44 7.24
CA MET A 444 2.23 6.64 6.94
C MET A 444 1.16 6.95 7.99
N ILE A 445 0.80 5.99 8.84
CA ILE A 445 -0.13 6.18 9.97
C ILE A 445 0.37 7.20 11.00
N LEU A 446 1.67 7.49 11.04
CA LEU A 446 2.26 8.50 11.91
C LEU A 446 2.05 9.93 11.39
N LEU A 447 1.89 10.12 10.09
CA LEU A 447 1.80 11.45 9.48
C LEU A 447 0.64 12.30 10.01
N PRO A 448 -0.60 11.76 10.16
CA PRO A 448 -1.71 12.54 10.74
C PRO A 448 -1.42 13.02 12.15
N LEU A 449 -0.78 12.17 12.96
CA LEU A 449 -0.42 12.50 14.34
C LEU A 449 0.64 13.60 14.36
N MET A 450 1.64 13.51 13.48
CA MET A 450 2.66 14.55 13.29
C MET A 450 2.04 15.89 12.87
N ILE A 451 1.11 15.88 11.92
CA ILE A 451 0.41 17.11 11.48
C ILE A 451 -0.40 17.69 12.64
N CYS A 452 -1.18 16.89 13.34
CA CYS A 452 -1.96 17.35 14.49
C CYS A 452 -1.07 17.99 15.57
N PHE A 453 0.03 17.33 15.94
CA PHE A 453 0.99 17.86 16.89
C PHE A 453 1.62 19.16 16.40
N ALA A 454 2.12 19.19 15.17
CA ALA A 454 2.80 20.34 14.60
C ALA A 454 1.89 21.56 14.55
N MET A 455 0.66 21.40 14.06
CA MET A 455 -0.29 22.50 13.93
C MET A 455 -0.78 23.01 15.31
N GLN A 456 -0.98 22.12 16.28
CA GLN A 456 -1.30 22.53 17.65
C GLN A 456 -0.12 23.25 18.31
N THR A 457 1.10 22.82 18.09
CA THR A 457 2.31 23.52 18.59
C THR A 457 2.39 24.93 18.03
N LEU A 458 2.15 25.10 16.74
CA LEU A 458 2.14 26.41 16.09
C LEU A 458 1.01 27.32 16.58
N THR A 459 -0.11 26.75 17.00
CA THR A 459 -1.23 27.49 17.58
C THR A 459 -0.89 28.05 18.96
N LEU A 460 -0.30 27.19 19.81
CA LEU A 460 -0.04 27.52 21.24
C LEU A 460 1.22 28.34 21.44
N ASN A 461 2.17 28.28 20.52
CA ASN A 461 3.43 28.99 20.59
C ASN A 461 3.50 30.02 19.43
N PRO A 462 2.81 31.17 19.56
CA PRO A 462 2.88 32.19 18.55
C PRO A 462 4.32 32.68 18.42
N ILE A 463 4.88 32.47 17.26
CA ILE A 463 6.27 32.81 16.95
C ILE A 463 6.42 34.32 17.05
N LYS A 464 7.11 34.79 18.08
CA LYS A 464 7.35 36.23 18.33
C LYS A 464 8.35 36.79 17.31
N SER A 465 9.34 36.00 16.91
CA SER A 465 10.34 36.44 15.94
C SER A 465 9.74 36.54 14.53
N ARG A 466 9.72 37.73 13.96
CA ARG A 466 9.28 38.00 12.58
C ARG A 466 10.08 37.16 11.56
N LYS A 467 11.40 36.98 11.79
CA LYS A 467 12.28 36.21 10.91
C LYS A 467 11.87 34.72 10.90
N VAL A 468 11.65 34.12 12.08
CA VAL A 468 11.23 32.72 12.22
C VAL A 468 9.82 32.50 11.65
N LYS A 469 8.90 33.48 11.82
CA LYS A 469 7.57 33.42 11.22
C LYS A 469 7.63 33.44 9.70
N ILE A 470 8.46 34.30 9.11
CA ILE A 470 8.67 34.37 7.64
C ILE A 470 9.30 33.07 7.14
N ALA A 471 10.33 32.57 7.84
CA ALA A 471 10.97 31.29 7.46
C ALA A 471 9.99 30.11 7.48
N LEU A 472 9.14 30.02 8.51
CA LEU A 472 8.10 28.99 8.58
C LEU A 472 7.04 29.16 7.49
N GLN A 473 6.56 30.38 7.25
CA GLN A 473 5.61 30.65 6.17
C GLN A 473 6.23 30.31 4.80
N GLY A 474 7.51 30.61 4.61
CA GLY A 474 8.27 30.22 3.44
C GLY A 474 8.37 28.69 3.30
N LEU A 475 8.69 27.98 4.38
CA LEU A 475 8.77 26.52 4.39
C LEU A 475 7.41 25.88 4.06
N LEU A 476 6.34 26.34 4.70
CA LEU A 476 4.98 25.85 4.45
C LEU A 476 4.50 26.18 3.03
N GLY A 477 4.78 27.38 2.55
CA GLY A 477 4.49 27.79 1.17
C GLY A 477 5.27 26.95 0.15
N LEU A 478 6.56 26.72 0.40
CA LEU A 478 7.40 25.86 -0.44
C LEU A 478 6.89 24.42 -0.45
N THR A 479 6.57 23.86 0.72
CA THR A 479 5.98 22.51 0.85
C THR A 479 4.75 22.38 -0.02
N PHE A 480 3.85 23.36 0.08
CA PHE A 480 2.63 23.36 -0.70
C PHE A 480 2.89 23.51 -2.19
N ALA A 481 3.74 24.46 -2.59
CA ALA A 481 4.08 24.69 -4.00
C ALA A 481 4.73 23.47 -4.65
N LEU A 482 5.64 22.81 -3.95
CA LEU A 482 6.29 21.59 -4.43
C LEU A 482 5.30 20.42 -4.56
N SER A 483 4.38 20.28 -3.60
CA SER A 483 3.34 19.26 -3.65
C SER A 483 2.34 19.51 -4.77
N LEU A 484 1.91 20.75 -4.94
CA LEU A 484 1.03 21.16 -6.01
C LEU A 484 1.68 20.93 -7.37
N ALA A 485 2.95 21.33 -7.52
CA ALA A 485 3.73 21.07 -8.73
C ALA A 485 3.85 19.57 -9.01
N GLY A 486 4.10 18.75 -7.97
CA GLY A 486 4.14 17.31 -8.09
C GLY A 486 2.81 16.72 -8.55
N GLN A 487 1.69 17.15 -7.97
CA GLN A 487 0.35 16.71 -8.40
C GLN A 487 -0.01 17.18 -9.80
N ILE A 488 0.30 18.42 -10.17
CA ILE A 488 0.08 18.96 -11.53
C ILE A 488 0.93 18.20 -12.54
N LEU A 489 2.20 17.93 -12.22
CA LEU A 489 3.07 17.13 -13.08
C LEU A 489 2.57 15.70 -13.23
N PHE A 490 2.08 15.11 -12.14
CA PHE A 490 1.44 13.78 -12.18
C PHE A 490 0.19 13.80 -13.06
N LEU A 491 -0.69 14.80 -12.91
CA LEU A 491 -1.88 14.97 -13.74
C LEU A 491 -1.53 15.28 -15.20
N LYS A 492 -0.57 16.16 -15.44
CA LYS A 492 -0.05 16.45 -16.79
C LYS A 492 0.48 15.18 -17.43
N LYS A 493 1.24 14.45 -16.69
CA LYS A 493 1.70 13.13 -17.06
C LYS A 493 0.55 12.16 -17.33
N SER A 494 -0.54 12.16 -16.55
CA SER A 494 -1.74 11.34 -16.76
C SER A 494 -2.62 11.82 -17.93
N TRP A 495 -2.55 13.07 -18.35
CA TRP A 495 -3.42 13.64 -19.39
C TRP A 495 -2.73 13.93 -20.72
N ALA A 496 -1.47 14.33 -20.71
CA ALA A 496 -0.85 15.00 -21.84
C ALA A 496 0.05 14.12 -22.72
N GLU A 497 0.41 12.93 -22.28
CA GLU A 497 1.27 12.09 -23.10
C GLU A 497 0.57 10.82 -23.56
N PRO A 498 0.56 10.57 -24.88
CA PRO A 498 0.28 9.24 -25.41
C PRO A 498 1.16 8.14 -24.77
N LYS A 499 2.29 8.54 -24.14
CA LYS A 499 3.21 7.67 -23.40
C LYS A 499 2.80 7.37 -21.96
N GLN A 500 1.92 8.17 -21.37
CA GLN A 500 1.25 7.77 -20.12
C GLN A 500 0.04 6.90 -20.36
N SER A 501 -0.39 6.95 -21.57
CA SER A 501 -0.83 5.75 -22.11
C SER A 501 0.18 4.60 -21.88
N GLU A 502 1.46 4.77 -21.51
CA GLU A 502 2.25 3.56 -21.24
C GLU A 502 1.78 2.80 -20.01
N LEU A 503 1.45 3.46 -18.88
CA LEU A 503 0.80 2.75 -17.76
C LEU A 503 -0.68 2.43 -18.07
N ARG A 504 -1.41 3.31 -18.69
CA ARG A 504 -2.78 3.09 -19.16
C ARG A 504 -2.80 2.18 -20.38
N LYS A 505 -1.85 2.33 -21.26
CA LYS A 505 -1.59 1.47 -22.41
C LYS A 505 -1.03 0.13 -21.95
N SER A 506 -0.12 0.08 -20.98
CA SER A 506 0.34 -1.15 -20.35
C SER A 506 -0.80 -1.90 -19.68
N PHE A 507 -1.71 -1.22 -18.97
CA PHE A 507 -2.91 -1.85 -18.42
C PHE A 507 -3.88 -2.29 -19.52
N MET A 508 -4.13 -1.47 -20.52
CA MET A 508 -5.00 -1.80 -21.67
C MET A 508 -4.36 -2.87 -22.55
N ASP A 509 -3.06 -2.79 -22.79
CA ASP A 509 -2.32 -3.78 -23.56
C ASP A 509 -2.19 -5.10 -22.79
N THR A 510 -2.05 -5.07 -21.46
CA THR A 510 -2.12 -6.26 -20.60
C THR A 510 -3.52 -6.87 -20.66
N SER A 511 -4.56 -6.03 -20.61
CA SER A 511 -5.95 -6.48 -20.75
C SER A 511 -6.24 -7.07 -22.12
N ALA A 512 -5.73 -6.46 -23.19
CA ALA A 512 -5.84 -6.98 -24.56
C ALA A 512 -5.04 -8.28 -24.73
N PHE A 513 -3.84 -8.33 -24.17
CA PHE A 513 -3.00 -9.52 -24.16
C PHE A 513 -3.67 -10.69 -23.42
N LEU A 514 -4.25 -10.42 -22.25
CA LEU A 514 -5.02 -11.42 -21.51
C LEU A 514 -6.30 -11.82 -22.25
N GLY A 515 -6.98 -10.86 -22.90
CA GLY A 515 -8.16 -11.11 -23.72
C GLY A 515 -7.88 -12.09 -24.87
N SER A 516 -6.69 -12.01 -25.48
CA SER A 516 -6.28 -12.93 -26.55
C SER A 516 -6.16 -14.40 -26.09
N TRP A 517 -6.03 -14.66 -24.79
CA TRP A 517 -5.98 -16.03 -24.28
C TRP A 517 -7.33 -16.72 -24.26
N LYS A 518 -8.43 -15.98 -24.25
CA LYS A 518 -9.78 -16.56 -24.33
C LYS A 518 -9.98 -17.27 -25.67
N ASP A 519 -9.28 -16.80 -26.70
CA ASP A 519 -9.37 -17.34 -28.05
C ASP A 519 -8.35 -18.47 -28.27
N LEU A 520 -7.38 -18.63 -27.38
CA LEU A 520 -6.49 -19.79 -27.40
C LEU A 520 -7.23 -20.98 -26.79
N SER A 521 -7.33 -22.09 -27.55
CA SER A 521 -7.76 -23.37 -26.99
C SER A 521 -6.69 -23.87 -26.01
N LEU A 522 -6.74 -23.37 -24.78
CA LEU A 522 -5.75 -23.65 -23.74
C LEU A 522 -5.89 -25.11 -23.30
N ASN A 523 -4.91 -25.92 -23.61
CA ASN A 523 -4.81 -27.30 -23.15
C ASN A 523 -4.13 -27.33 -21.77
N GLY A 524 -4.90 -27.25 -20.71
CA GLY A 524 -4.42 -27.33 -19.34
C GLY A 524 -4.66 -26.10 -18.48
N LYS A 525 -4.39 -26.22 -17.18
CA LYS A 525 -4.54 -25.16 -16.19
C LYS A 525 -3.43 -24.12 -16.33
N ILE A 526 -3.72 -22.89 -15.90
CA ILE A 526 -2.77 -21.78 -15.87
C ILE A 526 -2.36 -21.52 -14.41
N ILE A 527 -1.07 -21.51 -14.11
CA ILE A 527 -0.56 -20.89 -12.86
C ILE A 527 -0.37 -19.40 -13.13
N SER A 528 -0.99 -18.54 -12.30
CA SER A 528 -0.86 -17.10 -12.43
C SER A 528 -0.14 -16.50 -11.21
N TYR A 529 0.92 -15.77 -11.48
CA TYR A 529 1.60 -14.94 -10.48
C TYR A 529 0.91 -13.59 -10.27
N LYS A 530 -0.06 -13.25 -11.10
CA LYS A 530 -0.91 -12.06 -10.96
C LYS A 530 -2.38 -12.43 -11.22
N PRO A 531 -2.99 -13.20 -10.33
CA PRO A 531 -4.34 -13.74 -10.53
C PRO A 531 -5.40 -12.64 -10.65
N ALA A 532 -5.14 -11.44 -10.11
CA ALA A 532 -6.02 -10.30 -10.23
C ALA A 532 -6.33 -9.94 -11.68
N ASP A 533 -5.32 -9.88 -12.54
CA ASP A 533 -5.50 -9.55 -13.96
C ASP A 533 -6.35 -10.61 -14.66
N SER A 534 -6.07 -11.89 -14.38
CA SER A 534 -6.82 -13.02 -14.94
C SER A 534 -8.28 -12.99 -14.53
N PHE A 535 -8.55 -12.71 -13.24
CA PHE A 535 -9.90 -12.66 -12.73
C PHE A 535 -10.71 -11.49 -13.30
N LEU A 536 -10.11 -10.32 -13.44
CA LEU A 536 -10.79 -9.15 -14.04
C LEU A 536 -11.14 -9.38 -15.51
N ASN A 537 -10.39 -10.24 -16.20
CA ASN A 537 -10.64 -10.62 -17.59
C ASN A 537 -11.40 -11.95 -17.75
N ASP A 538 -11.92 -12.51 -16.65
CA ASP A 538 -12.68 -13.78 -16.62
C ASP A 538 -11.91 -14.99 -17.16
N ILE A 539 -10.59 -15.03 -16.92
CA ILE A 539 -9.74 -16.15 -17.28
C ILE A 539 -9.50 -17.02 -16.04
N PRO A 540 -9.93 -18.28 -16.00
CA PRO A 540 -9.71 -19.15 -14.86
C PRO A 540 -8.23 -19.48 -14.70
N THR A 541 -7.65 -19.12 -13.57
CA THR A 541 -6.26 -19.41 -13.25
C THR A 541 -6.12 -19.91 -11.82
N THR A 542 -5.08 -20.71 -11.57
CA THR A 542 -4.64 -21.09 -10.22
C THR A 542 -3.62 -20.06 -9.76
N SER A 543 -3.89 -19.42 -8.62
CA SER A 543 -2.93 -18.48 -8.04
C SER A 543 -1.63 -19.19 -7.64
N HIS A 544 -0.49 -18.52 -7.83
CA HIS A 544 0.81 -19.03 -7.37
C HIS A 544 0.90 -19.27 -5.85
N VAL A 545 0.00 -18.70 -5.06
CA VAL A 545 -0.10 -18.91 -3.60
C VAL A 545 -1.24 -19.87 -3.22
N ASP A 546 -1.83 -20.55 -4.18
CA ASP A 546 -2.87 -21.54 -3.93
C ASP A 546 -2.32 -22.71 -3.11
N PRO A 547 -3.00 -23.12 -2.02
CA PRO A 547 -2.58 -24.25 -1.18
C PRO A 547 -2.39 -25.57 -1.94
N THR A 548 -3.08 -25.77 -3.05
CA THR A 548 -2.93 -26.95 -3.91
C THR A 548 -1.54 -27.07 -4.55
N LEU A 549 -0.79 -25.98 -4.59
CA LEU A 549 0.59 -25.92 -5.11
C LEU A 549 1.65 -26.24 -4.04
N ILE A 550 1.29 -26.45 -2.78
CA ILE A 550 2.25 -26.78 -1.70
C ILE A 550 3.16 -27.96 -2.05
N PRO A 551 2.66 -29.09 -2.59
CA PRO A 551 3.52 -30.19 -2.98
C PRO A 551 4.57 -29.79 -4.04
N LEU A 552 4.19 -28.94 -5.01
CA LEU A 552 5.11 -28.41 -6.02
C LEU A 552 6.25 -27.61 -5.36
N TYR A 553 5.93 -26.82 -4.37
CA TYR A 553 6.89 -25.93 -3.71
C TYR A 553 7.88 -26.67 -2.81
N GLN A 554 7.56 -27.86 -2.37
CA GLN A 554 8.46 -28.74 -1.62
C GLN A 554 9.48 -29.44 -2.54
N ILE A 555 9.25 -29.45 -3.85
CA ILE A 555 10.14 -30.05 -4.83
C ILE A 555 11.31 -29.11 -5.12
N LYS A 556 12.54 -29.57 -4.87
CA LYS A 556 13.76 -28.79 -5.15
C LYS A 556 14.33 -29.05 -6.54
N ASN A 557 14.05 -30.18 -7.14
CA ASN A 557 14.57 -30.58 -8.46
C ASN A 557 13.59 -30.15 -9.58
N GLU A 558 14.13 -29.49 -10.59
CA GLU A 558 13.36 -28.89 -11.69
C GLU A 558 12.62 -29.93 -12.54
N ALA A 559 13.28 -31.03 -12.89
CA ALA A 559 12.67 -32.10 -13.67
C ALA A 559 11.49 -32.76 -12.92
N LYS A 560 11.63 -32.94 -11.59
CA LYS A 560 10.53 -33.46 -10.76
C LYS A 560 9.38 -32.42 -10.63
N ALA A 561 9.69 -31.14 -10.53
CA ALA A 561 8.70 -30.07 -10.49
C ALA A 561 7.94 -29.97 -11.81
N TRP A 562 8.65 -30.04 -12.95
CA TRP A 562 8.04 -30.11 -14.26
C TRP A 562 7.11 -31.35 -14.40
N ALA A 563 7.59 -32.54 -13.99
CA ALA A 563 6.78 -33.75 -14.03
C ALA A 563 5.51 -33.64 -13.17
N TRP A 564 5.61 -32.97 -12.00
CA TRP A 564 4.46 -32.71 -11.15
C TRP A 564 3.45 -31.78 -11.83
N LEU A 565 3.93 -30.70 -12.47
CA LEU A 565 3.07 -29.77 -13.22
C LEU A 565 2.28 -30.52 -14.30
N LYS A 566 2.94 -31.38 -15.06
CA LYS A 566 2.31 -32.20 -16.08
C LYS A 566 1.27 -33.17 -15.50
N ALA A 567 1.62 -33.87 -14.43
CA ALA A 567 0.72 -34.83 -13.77
C ALA A 567 -0.55 -34.16 -13.21
N ASN A 568 -0.48 -32.87 -12.87
CA ASN A 568 -1.61 -32.08 -12.35
C ASN A 568 -2.32 -31.25 -13.44
N ASN A 569 -2.02 -31.52 -14.72
CA ASN A 569 -2.64 -30.85 -15.88
C ASN A 569 -2.41 -29.33 -15.95
N PHE A 570 -1.25 -28.85 -15.50
CA PHE A 570 -0.82 -27.49 -15.76
C PHE A 570 -0.17 -27.40 -17.14
N GLY A 571 -0.71 -26.53 -17.97
CA GLY A 571 -0.23 -26.30 -19.35
C GLY A 571 0.51 -24.97 -19.50
N TYR A 572 0.24 -24.01 -18.62
CA TYR A 572 0.72 -22.64 -18.79
C TYR A 572 1.12 -21.99 -17.47
N ILE A 573 2.04 -21.01 -17.55
CA ILE A 573 2.47 -20.17 -16.44
C ILE A 573 2.43 -18.70 -16.91
N TYR A 574 1.62 -17.89 -16.26
CA TYR A 574 1.56 -16.46 -16.49
C TYR A 574 2.37 -15.72 -15.43
N VAL A 575 3.33 -14.92 -15.89
CA VAL A 575 4.32 -14.25 -15.04
C VAL A 575 4.34 -12.77 -15.37
N PRO A 576 3.99 -11.87 -14.45
CA PRO A 576 4.25 -10.46 -14.63
C PRO A 576 5.75 -10.17 -14.52
N THR A 577 6.22 -9.12 -15.19
CA THR A 577 7.61 -8.66 -15.09
C THR A 577 7.98 -8.21 -13.68
N TYR A 578 6.99 -7.73 -12.92
CA TYR A 578 7.08 -7.51 -11.50
C TYR A 578 6.55 -8.73 -10.75
N ILE A 579 7.40 -9.71 -10.51
CA ILE A 579 7.10 -10.77 -9.57
C ILE A 579 7.45 -10.24 -8.17
N GLN A 580 6.52 -10.30 -7.21
CA GLN A 580 6.95 -10.38 -5.83
C GLN A 580 7.75 -11.68 -5.74
N PRO A 581 9.04 -11.62 -5.37
CA PRO A 581 9.84 -12.81 -5.27
C PRO A 581 9.15 -13.72 -4.27
N THR A 582 8.60 -14.82 -4.76
CA THR A 582 8.11 -15.88 -3.91
C THR A 582 9.34 -16.64 -3.48
N GLU A 583 9.82 -16.25 -2.35
CA GLU A 583 11.05 -16.69 -1.66
C GLU A 583 11.12 -18.21 -1.49
N TYR A 584 10.02 -18.91 -1.71
CA TYR A 584 9.83 -20.31 -1.41
C TYR A 584 9.88 -21.21 -2.64
N ASN A 585 10.14 -20.67 -3.84
CA ASN A 585 9.88 -21.47 -5.01
C ASN A 585 11.02 -21.49 -6.02
N THR A 586 12.16 -21.96 -5.57
CA THR A 586 13.36 -22.02 -6.40
C THR A 586 13.20 -22.92 -7.63
N ALA A 587 12.50 -24.06 -7.52
CA ALA A 587 12.33 -24.99 -8.65
C ALA A 587 11.39 -24.41 -9.72
N LEU A 588 10.21 -23.89 -9.34
CA LEU A 588 9.28 -23.32 -10.31
C LEU A 588 9.84 -22.05 -10.96
N ILE A 589 10.51 -21.18 -10.19
CA ILE A 589 11.14 -19.97 -10.75
C ILE A 589 12.25 -20.32 -11.75
N ARG A 590 12.97 -21.43 -11.53
CA ARG A 590 13.99 -21.90 -12.48
C ARG A 590 13.41 -22.58 -13.71
N ILE A 591 12.23 -23.22 -13.58
CA ILE A 591 11.49 -23.76 -14.73
C ILE A 591 10.98 -22.64 -15.64
N ILE A 592 10.47 -21.55 -15.06
CA ILE A 592 9.97 -20.41 -15.81
C ILE A 592 11.10 -19.81 -16.64
N GLY A 593 10.93 -19.82 -17.96
CA GLY A 593 11.92 -19.27 -18.90
C GLY A 593 13.07 -20.22 -19.21
N ASN A 594 13.15 -21.41 -18.58
CA ASN A 594 14.10 -22.43 -18.99
C ASN A 594 13.53 -23.21 -20.17
N PRO A 595 14.18 -23.13 -21.36
CA PRO A 595 13.62 -23.71 -22.59
C PRO A 595 13.53 -25.25 -22.55
N SER A 596 14.27 -25.92 -21.67
CA SER A 596 14.10 -27.36 -21.46
C SER A 596 12.72 -27.73 -20.94
N TYR A 597 12.07 -26.83 -20.21
CA TYR A 597 10.80 -27.09 -19.52
C TYR A 597 9.64 -26.21 -19.98
N THR A 598 9.94 -25.00 -20.49
CA THR A 598 8.90 -24.03 -20.87
C THR A 598 9.27 -23.30 -22.16
N LYS A 599 8.26 -22.96 -22.96
CA LYS A 599 8.39 -22.14 -24.17
C LYS A 599 7.63 -20.82 -23.97
N LEU A 600 8.28 -19.69 -24.22
CA LEU A 600 7.61 -18.39 -24.25
C LEU A 600 6.69 -18.34 -25.47
N ILE A 601 5.39 -18.16 -25.24
CA ILE A 601 4.36 -18.12 -26.31
C ILE A 601 3.71 -16.76 -26.45
N GLY A 602 3.88 -15.88 -25.47
CA GLY A 602 3.34 -14.52 -25.53
C GLY A 602 4.09 -13.59 -24.57
N GLU A 603 4.31 -12.37 -25.03
CA GLU A 603 4.95 -11.30 -24.26
C GLU A 603 4.10 -10.04 -24.35
N GLY A 604 3.62 -9.59 -23.20
CA GLY A 604 2.96 -8.30 -23.02
C GLY A 604 3.92 -7.25 -22.48
N PRO A 605 3.48 -6.00 -22.35
CA PRO A 605 4.33 -4.89 -21.88
C PRO A 605 4.93 -5.11 -20.49
N GLU A 606 4.19 -5.81 -19.61
CA GLU A 606 4.58 -6.08 -18.22
C GLU A 606 4.35 -7.53 -17.80
N SER A 607 4.26 -8.46 -18.76
CA SER A 607 3.97 -9.85 -18.46
C SER A 607 4.39 -10.81 -19.58
N GLN A 608 4.60 -12.06 -19.21
CA GLN A 608 4.98 -13.13 -20.10
C GLN A 608 4.10 -14.36 -19.87
N LEU A 609 3.72 -15.06 -20.92
CA LEU A 609 3.01 -16.33 -20.88
C LEU A 609 3.91 -17.44 -21.41
N TYR A 610 4.13 -18.42 -20.57
CA TYR A 610 4.92 -19.62 -20.89
C TYR A 610 4.01 -20.84 -21.04
N GLN A 611 4.23 -21.61 -22.06
CA GLN A 611 3.67 -22.95 -22.22
C GLN A 611 4.63 -23.97 -21.61
N ILE A 612 4.10 -24.91 -20.84
CA ILE A 612 4.88 -26.03 -20.28
C ILE A 612 5.11 -27.05 -21.37
N ASN A 613 6.37 -27.39 -21.66
CA ASN A 613 6.74 -28.34 -22.70
C ASN A 613 6.13 -29.72 -22.46
N GLN A 614 5.73 -30.41 -23.52
CA GLN A 614 5.18 -31.76 -23.45
C GLN A 614 6.25 -32.80 -23.08
N SER A 615 7.48 -32.60 -23.56
CA SER A 615 8.68 -33.36 -23.22
C SER A 615 9.76 -32.43 -22.69
N ALA A 616 10.60 -32.90 -21.80
CA ALA A 616 11.81 -32.18 -21.43
C ALA A 616 12.82 -32.31 -22.56
N ASN A 617 13.11 -31.20 -23.22
CA ASN A 617 14.04 -31.17 -24.35
C ASN A 617 15.39 -30.68 -23.86
N THR A 618 16.48 -31.34 -24.26
CA THR A 618 17.82 -30.75 -24.22
C THR A 618 17.90 -29.71 -25.34
N ALA A 619 17.70 -28.43 -24.99
CA ALA A 619 17.86 -27.38 -25.97
C ALA A 619 19.36 -27.17 -26.28
N GLU A 620 19.72 -27.16 -27.56
CA GLU A 620 21.06 -26.75 -27.97
C GLU A 620 21.14 -25.23 -28.08
N TYR A 621 22.20 -24.67 -27.56
CA TYR A 621 22.40 -23.21 -27.47
C TYR A 621 23.68 -22.79 -28.19
N VAL A 622 23.60 -21.69 -28.95
CA VAL A 622 24.78 -20.98 -29.42
C VAL A 622 24.98 -19.72 -28.62
N SER A 623 26.13 -19.65 -27.95
CA SER A 623 26.49 -18.47 -27.14
C SER A 623 26.73 -17.26 -28.07
N LEU A 624 26.15 -16.12 -27.69
CA LEU A 624 26.53 -14.82 -28.23
C LEU A 624 27.76 -14.34 -27.43
N ALA A 625 28.85 -14.02 -28.14
CA ALA A 625 30.06 -13.52 -27.52
C ALA A 625 29.77 -12.17 -26.85
N SER A 626 30.11 -12.02 -25.57
CA SER A 626 30.11 -10.73 -24.91
C SER A 626 31.30 -9.92 -25.41
N THR A 627 31.07 -8.77 -26.02
CA THR A 627 32.11 -7.79 -26.31
C THR A 627 32.39 -7.00 -25.04
N GLY A 628 33.31 -7.52 -24.23
CA GLY A 628 33.78 -6.86 -23.03
C GLY A 628 32.71 -6.67 -21.95
N ALA A 629 32.72 -7.53 -20.95
CA ALA A 629 32.00 -7.27 -19.70
C ALA A 629 32.71 -6.10 -18.99
N GLN A 630 32.41 -4.88 -19.35
CA GLN A 630 32.66 -3.75 -18.46
C GLN A 630 31.58 -3.81 -17.38
N THR A 631 31.89 -4.49 -16.30
CA THR A 631 31.13 -4.41 -15.07
C THR A 631 31.46 -3.04 -14.45
N GLU A 632 30.93 -1.99 -15.04
CA GLU A 632 30.88 -0.71 -14.36
C GLU A 632 29.83 -0.83 -13.27
N ALA A 633 30.31 -1.06 -12.05
CA ALA A 633 29.49 -0.84 -10.86
C ALA A 633 29.17 0.65 -10.76
N LEU A 634 28.21 1.09 -11.55
CA LEU A 634 27.71 2.45 -11.46
C LEU A 634 26.81 2.54 -10.23
N ILE A 635 27.42 2.86 -9.09
CA ILE A 635 26.71 3.27 -7.89
C ILE A 635 26.11 4.64 -8.20
N THR A 636 25.00 4.67 -8.90
CA THR A 636 24.25 5.90 -9.14
C THR A 636 23.38 6.18 -7.93
N LEU A 637 23.74 7.19 -7.17
CA LEU A 637 22.84 7.90 -6.27
C LEU A 637 21.76 8.59 -7.12
N GLY A 638 20.84 7.82 -7.67
CA GLY A 638 19.79 8.29 -8.56
C GLY A 638 18.42 8.17 -7.87
N GLY A 639 17.82 9.31 -7.53
CA GLY A 639 16.38 9.33 -7.22
C GLY A 639 15.58 8.78 -8.40
N ARG A 640 14.40 8.22 -8.13
CA ARG A 640 13.42 7.81 -9.14
C ARG A 640 13.19 8.96 -10.12
N LYS A 641 13.82 8.92 -11.28
CA LYS A 641 13.61 9.89 -12.36
C LYS A 641 12.18 9.84 -12.91
N ASP A 642 11.43 8.79 -12.60
CA ASP A 642 10.21 8.46 -13.33
C ASP A 642 8.91 8.89 -12.63
N LEU A 643 8.94 9.30 -11.36
CA LEU A 643 7.72 9.70 -10.65
C LEU A 643 7.59 11.22 -10.40
N LEU A 644 8.69 11.95 -10.26
CA LEU A 644 8.67 13.41 -10.07
C LEU A 644 9.98 13.98 -10.61
N ALA A 645 10.06 14.24 -11.90
CA ALA A 645 11.08 15.13 -12.44
C ALA A 645 10.82 16.57 -11.94
N ILE A 646 11.09 16.81 -10.66
CA ILE A 646 11.26 18.19 -10.18
C ILE A 646 12.51 18.72 -10.87
N PRO A 647 12.45 19.90 -11.54
CA PRO A 647 13.62 20.49 -12.14
C PRO A 647 14.74 20.55 -11.10
N ALA A 648 15.85 19.91 -11.38
CA ALA A 648 16.98 19.75 -10.46
C ALA A 648 17.70 21.07 -10.09
N GLY A 649 17.22 22.22 -10.56
CA GLY A 649 17.87 23.50 -10.43
C GLY A 649 18.08 23.99 -8.99
N PRO A 650 17.02 24.30 -8.23
CA PRO A 650 17.20 24.94 -6.91
C PRO A 650 17.62 23.98 -5.80
N LEU A 651 17.27 22.69 -5.89
CA LEU A 651 17.59 21.70 -4.86
C LEU A 651 19.01 21.11 -5.00
N LYS A 652 19.67 21.30 -6.14
CA LYS A 652 21.10 20.93 -6.29
C LYS A 652 22.02 21.67 -5.31
N ALA A 653 21.66 22.88 -4.90
CA ALA A 653 22.46 23.69 -3.95
C ALA A 653 22.34 23.21 -2.50
N ILE A 654 21.24 22.54 -2.11
CA ILE A 654 21.03 21.95 -0.76
C ILE A 654 21.54 20.49 -0.74
N SER A 655 22.07 20.04 -1.81
CA SER A 655 22.31 18.67 -2.23
C SER A 655 23.31 17.81 -1.41
N PRO A 656 24.38 18.31 -0.73
CA PRO A 656 25.29 17.35 -0.08
C PRO A 656 24.63 16.56 1.04
N ALA A 657 23.80 17.21 1.88
CA ALA A 657 23.10 16.54 2.98
C ALA A 657 21.94 15.66 2.50
N LEU A 658 21.17 16.11 1.49
CA LEU A 658 20.08 15.35 0.89
C LEU A 658 20.57 14.21 -0.01
N LYS A 659 21.79 14.31 -0.54
CA LYS A 659 22.42 13.25 -1.33
C LYS A 659 22.57 11.93 -0.57
N TYR A 660 22.72 12.00 0.75
CA TYR A 660 22.78 10.84 1.64
C TYR A 660 21.42 10.21 1.94
N LEU A 661 20.32 10.89 1.62
CA LEU A 661 18.94 10.42 1.85
C LEU A 661 18.29 9.91 0.56
N ARG A 662 18.98 9.95 -0.58
CA ARG A 662 18.49 9.43 -1.86
C ARG A 662 18.56 7.92 -1.93
N GLU A 663 17.69 7.37 -2.77
CA GLU A 663 17.63 5.93 -3.00
C GLU A 663 18.94 5.41 -3.58
N TRP A 664 19.52 4.45 -2.90
CA TRP A 664 20.71 3.75 -3.34
C TRP A 664 20.30 2.74 -4.41
N THR A 665 20.85 2.84 -5.60
CA THR A 665 20.63 1.88 -6.69
C THR A 665 21.99 1.37 -7.15
N GLN A 666 22.15 0.05 -7.13
CA GLN A 666 23.28 -0.62 -7.74
C GLN A 666 22.84 -1.12 -9.13
N GLU A 667 23.61 -0.82 -10.17
CA GLU A 667 23.36 -1.26 -11.54
C GLU A 667 24.61 -1.88 -12.12
N LEU A 668 24.48 -3.11 -12.62
CA LEU A 668 25.50 -3.81 -13.40
C LEU A 668 25.01 -3.92 -14.84
N SER A 669 25.84 -3.64 -15.82
CA SER A 669 25.50 -3.66 -17.24
C SER A 669 26.44 -4.54 -18.04
N THR A 670 25.91 -5.40 -18.89
CA THR A 670 26.67 -6.27 -19.82
C THR A 670 26.13 -6.06 -21.23
N SER A 671 27.00 -5.77 -22.19
CA SER A 671 26.64 -5.54 -23.59
C SER A 671 26.98 -6.74 -24.47
N PHE A 672 26.10 -7.05 -25.41
CA PHE A 672 26.22 -8.12 -26.38
C PHE A 672 26.04 -7.53 -27.79
N MET A 673 27.00 -7.77 -28.68
CA MET A 673 26.90 -7.39 -30.09
C MET A 673 26.42 -8.57 -30.94
N LEU A 674 25.52 -8.29 -31.86
CA LEU A 674 24.96 -9.34 -32.72
C LEU A 674 25.75 -9.57 -34.02
N GLU A 675 26.82 -8.79 -34.26
CA GLU A 675 27.82 -8.93 -35.37
C GLU A 675 27.24 -9.46 -36.69
N GLY A 676 26.26 -8.74 -37.25
CA GLY A 676 25.69 -9.09 -38.57
C GLY A 676 24.75 -10.32 -38.61
N ARG A 677 24.50 -10.94 -37.45
CA ARG A 677 23.48 -12.00 -37.34
C ARG A 677 22.10 -11.38 -37.33
N SER A 678 21.27 -11.73 -38.31
CA SER A 678 19.86 -11.43 -38.20
C SER A 678 19.21 -12.32 -37.15
N LEU A 679 18.64 -11.69 -36.09
CA LEU A 679 17.87 -12.44 -35.10
C LEU A 679 16.59 -12.95 -35.75
N PRO A 680 16.24 -14.22 -35.58
CA PRO A 680 14.93 -14.69 -35.98
C PRO A 680 13.88 -14.00 -35.14
N VAL A 681 12.97 -13.27 -35.76
CA VAL A 681 11.92 -12.48 -35.09
C VAL A 681 10.94 -13.37 -34.28
N SER A 682 10.91 -14.66 -34.62
CA SER A 682 9.99 -15.63 -34.01
C SER A 682 10.59 -16.51 -32.92
N GLU A 683 11.91 -16.44 -32.69
CA GLU A 683 12.58 -17.27 -31.68
C GLU A 683 13.06 -16.43 -30.51
N PRO A 684 12.80 -16.86 -29.25
CA PRO A 684 13.24 -16.12 -28.10
C PRO A 684 14.75 -16.26 -27.89
N LEU A 685 15.37 -15.18 -27.45
CA LEU A 685 16.71 -15.19 -26.87
C LEU A 685 16.67 -15.78 -25.46
N ILE A 686 17.76 -16.40 -25.05
CA ILE A 686 17.88 -16.97 -23.71
C ILE A 686 18.97 -16.22 -22.95
N LEU A 687 18.55 -15.60 -21.89
CA LEU A 687 19.41 -14.96 -20.90
C LEU A 687 19.70 -15.97 -19.78
N LYS A 688 20.97 -16.29 -19.57
CA LYS A 688 21.41 -17.04 -18.40
C LYS A 688 22.16 -16.11 -17.44
N THR A 689 21.71 -16.08 -16.21
CA THR A 689 22.32 -15.26 -15.16
C THR A 689 22.77 -16.14 -14.01
N GLN A 690 23.92 -15.81 -13.44
CA GLN A 690 24.38 -16.34 -12.17
C GLN A 690 24.66 -15.15 -11.26
N LEU A 691 23.87 -15.01 -10.20
CA LEU A 691 23.86 -13.85 -9.33
C LEU A 691 24.15 -14.26 -7.89
N SER A 692 24.94 -13.49 -7.17
CA SER A 692 25.07 -13.56 -5.72
C SER A 692 24.74 -12.22 -5.09
N GLY A 693 24.27 -12.25 -3.85
CA GLY A 693 23.80 -11.07 -3.14
C GLY A 693 22.59 -11.38 -2.27
N PHE A 694 21.84 -10.35 -1.90
CA PHE A 694 20.65 -10.49 -1.06
C PHE A 694 19.52 -9.54 -1.44
N GLY A 695 18.30 -10.04 -1.40
CA GLY A 695 17.11 -9.28 -1.64
C GLY A 695 16.63 -9.33 -3.09
N ARG A 696 15.91 -8.31 -3.50
CA ARG A 696 15.26 -8.25 -4.81
C ARG A 696 16.18 -7.64 -5.86
N VAL A 697 16.29 -8.32 -6.98
CA VAL A 697 17.07 -7.90 -8.14
C VAL A 697 16.15 -7.84 -9.37
N SER A 698 16.17 -6.73 -10.08
CA SER A 698 15.44 -6.55 -11.34
C SER A 698 16.39 -6.68 -12.54
N LEU A 699 15.89 -7.34 -13.58
CA LEU A 699 16.57 -7.56 -14.84
C LEU A 699 15.92 -6.74 -15.96
N HIS A 700 16.75 -6.09 -16.77
CA HIS A 700 16.26 -5.33 -17.94
C HIS A 700 17.10 -5.67 -19.17
N ALA A 701 16.43 -5.83 -20.31
CA ALA A 701 17.10 -5.88 -21.60
C ALA A 701 16.83 -4.59 -22.38
N VAL A 702 17.87 -3.93 -22.87
CA VAL A 702 17.81 -2.72 -23.68
C VAL A 702 18.34 -3.05 -25.05
N PHE A 703 17.53 -2.82 -26.06
CA PHE A 703 17.83 -3.12 -27.46
C PHE A 703 18.29 -1.85 -28.17
N LEU A 704 19.40 -1.94 -28.87
CA LEU A 704 20.00 -0.82 -29.58
C LEU A 704 20.10 -1.14 -31.08
N ASP A 705 19.89 -0.10 -31.90
CA ASP A 705 20.15 -0.17 -33.35
C ASP A 705 21.62 0.02 -33.70
N LYS A 706 21.93 0.10 -35.02
CA LYS A 706 23.28 0.33 -35.54
C LYS A 706 23.90 1.68 -35.11
N ASP A 707 23.07 2.64 -34.77
CA ASP A 707 23.47 3.99 -34.35
C ASP A 707 23.49 4.12 -32.82
N ASN A 708 23.43 3.00 -32.09
CA ASN A 708 23.31 2.92 -30.64
C ASN A 708 22.10 3.66 -30.05
N GLN A 709 21.02 3.83 -30.84
CA GLN A 709 19.78 4.38 -30.34
C GLN A 709 18.92 3.26 -29.75
N ILE A 710 18.18 3.59 -28.68
CA ILE A 710 17.30 2.62 -28.01
C ILE A 710 16.08 2.36 -28.90
N ILE A 711 15.96 1.12 -29.41
CA ILE A 711 14.76 0.63 -30.11
C ILE A 711 13.66 0.27 -29.10
N ALA A 712 14.03 -0.49 -28.08
CA ALA A 712 13.10 -0.94 -27.05
C ALA A 712 13.82 -1.24 -25.74
N LYS A 713 13.03 -1.30 -24.68
CA LYS A 713 13.46 -1.75 -23.36
C LYS A 713 12.39 -2.67 -22.81
N ILE A 714 12.77 -3.86 -22.39
CA ILE A 714 11.88 -4.80 -21.71
C ILE A 714 12.37 -5.05 -20.28
N ASN A 715 11.41 -5.28 -19.40
CA ASN A 715 11.68 -5.73 -18.05
C ASN A 715 11.48 -7.26 -18.02
N LEU A 716 12.45 -7.96 -17.50
CA LEU A 716 12.35 -9.40 -17.27
C LEU A 716 11.85 -9.63 -15.82
N PRO A 717 11.27 -10.80 -15.54
CA PRO A 717 10.80 -11.12 -14.21
C PRO A 717 11.89 -10.96 -13.16
N ASP A 718 11.58 -10.27 -12.07
CA ASP A 718 12.50 -10.03 -10.96
C ASP A 718 12.96 -11.33 -10.29
N ILE A 719 14.11 -11.26 -9.62
CA ILE A 719 14.73 -12.37 -8.90
C ILE A 719 14.81 -12.04 -7.41
N ALA A 720 14.57 -13.02 -6.56
CA ALA A 720 14.89 -12.94 -5.13
C ALA A 720 16.18 -13.72 -4.83
N LEU A 721 17.20 -13.02 -4.39
CA LEU A 721 18.42 -13.62 -3.86
C LEU A 721 18.25 -13.83 -2.36
N MET A 722 18.32 -15.08 -1.93
CA MET A 722 17.97 -15.48 -0.58
C MET A 722 19.16 -15.86 0.27
N ASP A 723 20.27 -16.25 -0.36
CA ASP A 723 21.50 -16.61 0.30
C ASP A 723 22.67 -15.89 -0.40
N PRO A 724 23.33 -14.93 0.27
CA PRO A 724 24.45 -14.21 -0.32
C PRO A 724 25.68 -15.09 -0.57
N LYS A 725 25.76 -16.27 0.07
CA LYS A 725 26.89 -17.19 -0.06
C LYS A 725 26.69 -18.23 -1.17
N ALA A 726 25.47 -18.39 -1.68
CA ALA A 726 25.16 -19.34 -2.72
C ALA A 726 24.72 -18.61 -3.99
N PRO A 727 25.48 -18.68 -5.09
CA PRO A 727 25.07 -18.08 -6.35
C PRO A 727 23.79 -18.70 -6.88
N PHE A 728 22.86 -17.87 -7.30
CA PHE A 728 21.58 -18.26 -7.87
C PHE A 728 21.66 -18.19 -9.39
N THR A 729 21.48 -19.34 -10.06
CA THR A 729 21.47 -19.44 -11.53
C THR A 729 20.03 -19.47 -12.04
N LEU A 730 19.78 -18.70 -13.10
CA LEU A 730 18.45 -18.52 -13.68
C LEU A 730 18.56 -18.36 -15.19
N GLU A 731 17.59 -18.90 -15.91
CA GLU A 731 17.39 -18.68 -17.35
C GLU A 731 16.09 -17.90 -17.58
N ARG A 732 16.09 -17.01 -18.60
CA ARG A 732 14.91 -16.24 -19.03
C ARG A 732 14.86 -16.17 -20.55
N GLN A 733 13.66 -16.24 -21.10
CA GLN A 733 13.40 -16.07 -22.54
C GLN A 733 12.81 -14.68 -22.78
N PHE A 734 13.16 -14.06 -23.88
CA PHE A 734 12.56 -12.81 -24.36
C PHE A 734 12.74 -12.65 -25.86
N PHE A 735 11.85 -11.90 -26.51
CA PHE A 735 11.96 -11.60 -27.92
C PHE A 735 12.75 -10.31 -28.17
N ALA A 736 13.59 -10.32 -29.19
CA ALA A 736 14.26 -9.10 -29.63
C ALA A 736 13.45 -8.40 -30.72
N PRO A 737 13.28 -7.08 -30.65
CA PRO A 737 12.66 -6.31 -31.72
C PRO A 737 13.46 -6.40 -33.04
N SER A 738 12.77 -6.27 -34.16
CA SER A 738 13.44 -6.17 -35.48
C SER A 738 14.38 -4.95 -35.50
N GLY A 739 15.53 -5.12 -36.17
CA GLY A 739 16.54 -4.05 -36.29
C GLY A 739 17.52 -3.95 -35.08
N THR A 740 17.42 -4.84 -34.10
CA THR A 740 18.38 -4.89 -32.98
C THR A 740 19.76 -5.28 -33.48
N GLN A 741 20.78 -4.50 -33.13
CA GLN A 741 22.19 -4.75 -33.41
C GLN A 741 23.01 -5.08 -32.16
N SER A 742 22.60 -4.54 -31.02
CA SER A 742 23.21 -4.86 -29.74
C SER A 742 22.16 -4.91 -28.63
N ILE A 743 22.48 -5.66 -27.59
CA ILE A 743 21.62 -5.87 -26.43
C ILE A 743 22.41 -5.54 -25.17
N VAL A 744 21.89 -4.69 -24.34
CA VAL A 744 22.47 -4.38 -23.02
C VAL A 744 21.60 -4.97 -21.94
N ILE A 745 22.14 -5.93 -21.20
CA ILE A 745 21.47 -6.50 -20.03
C ILE A 745 21.88 -5.71 -18.80
N LYS A 746 20.89 -5.23 -18.06
CA LYS A 746 21.07 -4.48 -16.82
C LYS A 746 20.50 -5.25 -15.65
N VAL A 747 21.32 -5.40 -14.62
CA VAL A 747 20.97 -6.05 -13.35
C VAL A 747 20.95 -4.98 -12.28
N LYS A 748 19.84 -4.81 -11.55
CA LYS A 748 19.67 -3.72 -10.60
C LYS A 748 19.16 -4.19 -9.25
N SER A 749 19.71 -3.61 -8.19
CA SER A 749 19.16 -3.71 -6.83
C SER A 749 18.90 -2.32 -6.23
N ARG A 750 18.07 -2.23 -5.19
CA ARG A 750 17.67 -0.97 -4.59
C ARG A 750 17.61 -1.03 -3.05
N GLY A 751 17.97 0.08 -2.43
CA GLY A 751 17.85 0.25 -0.98
C GLY A 751 18.79 -0.69 -0.21
N LEU A 752 18.20 -1.58 0.59
CA LEU A 752 18.94 -2.59 1.37
C LEU A 752 19.29 -3.84 0.58
N ASP A 753 18.72 -4.01 -0.60
CA ASP A 753 19.01 -5.15 -1.47
C ASP A 753 20.31 -4.89 -2.23
N TYR A 754 21.16 -5.91 -2.38
CA TYR A 754 22.46 -5.74 -2.99
C TYR A 754 22.87 -6.94 -3.86
N ILE A 755 23.79 -6.69 -4.79
CA ILE A 755 24.39 -7.66 -5.69
C ILE A 755 25.88 -7.68 -5.38
N ASP A 756 26.43 -8.84 -5.02
CA ASP A 756 27.88 -9.03 -4.80
C ASP A 756 28.59 -9.36 -6.11
N ASP A 757 27.99 -10.28 -6.89
CA ASP A 757 28.55 -10.71 -8.18
C ASP A 757 27.43 -11.03 -9.16
N ALA A 758 27.67 -10.79 -10.45
CA ALA A 758 26.75 -11.06 -11.52
C ALA A 758 27.48 -11.52 -12.78
N LYS A 759 27.22 -12.76 -13.18
CA LYS A 759 27.62 -13.29 -14.47
C LYS A 759 26.39 -13.39 -15.37
N VAL A 760 26.49 -12.86 -16.58
CA VAL A 760 25.41 -12.79 -17.56
C VAL A 760 25.90 -13.34 -18.89
N ASP A 761 25.23 -14.36 -19.40
CA ASP A 761 25.48 -14.95 -20.70
C ASP A 761 24.19 -14.90 -21.55
N LEU A 762 24.31 -14.65 -22.85
CA LEU A 762 23.20 -14.57 -23.79
C LEU A 762 23.35 -15.62 -24.88
N PHE A 763 22.26 -16.30 -25.21
CA PHE A 763 22.24 -17.39 -26.18
C PHE A 763 21.11 -17.22 -27.19
N ILE A 764 21.30 -17.77 -28.38
CA ILE A 764 20.28 -17.99 -29.40
C ILE A 764 19.96 -19.49 -29.39
N MET A 765 18.68 -19.85 -29.46
CA MET A 765 18.30 -21.23 -29.72
C MET A 765 18.68 -21.59 -31.15
N THR A 766 19.45 -22.64 -31.33
CA THR A 766 19.56 -23.27 -32.65
C THR A 766 18.29 -24.05 -32.90
N GLY A 767 17.54 -23.67 -33.94
CA GLY A 767 16.25 -24.27 -34.25
C GLY A 767 16.34 -25.79 -34.14
N THR A 768 15.41 -26.40 -33.44
CA THR A 768 15.16 -27.83 -33.52
C THR A 768 14.97 -28.16 -34.99
N PRO A 769 15.69 -29.15 -35.56
CA PRO A 769 15.39 -29.61 -36.91
C PRO A 769 13.89 -29.99 -36.91
N SER A 770 13.13 -29.36 -37.80
CA SER A 770 11.74 -29.74 -38.09
C SER A 770 11.77 -31.24 -38.39
N HIS A 771 11.31 -32.05 -37.46
CA HIS A 771 10.87 -33.37 -37.81
C HIS A 771 9.58 -33.18 -38.60
N ASP A 772 9.75 -33.18 -39.93
CA ASP A 772 8.66 -33.40 -40.89
C ASP A 772 7.96 -34.74 -40.62
#